data_92745b68c9b98cca932674f432f83167
#
_entry.id   92745b68c9b98cca932674f432f83167
#
_cell.length_a   1.000
_cell.length_b   1.000
_cell.length_c   1.000
_cell.angle_alpha   90.00
_cell.angle_beta   90.00
_cell.angle_gamma   90.00
#
_symmetry.space_group_name_H-M   'P 1'
#
loop_
_entity.id
_entity.type
_entity.pdbx_description
1 polymer ?
#
loop_
_entity_poly.entity_id
_entity_poly.type
_entity_poly.pdbx_seq_one_letter_code
_entity_poly.pdbx_strand_id
1 'polypeptide(L)'
;MQTHEIRKRFLDHFVKAGHTEVPSASVILDDPNLLFVNAGMVQFVPYFLGQRTPPYSTATSIQKCIRTPDIDEVGITTRHNTFFQMAGNFSFGDYFKRGAIELAWALLTDSVADGGYGLDPEKLWATVYLDDDEAALLWQEIAGLPVERIQRRGMADNYWSMGIPGPCGPSSEIYYDRGPEFGVEGGPEANEDRYIEIWNLVFMQNERGEGTTKEDFEILGPLPSKNIDTGMGVERVAFILQGVHNVYETDLLRPVIEKVATVAARPYDVGNHDDDVRYRIIADHSRTAAILIGDGVSPGNDGRGYVLRRLLRRVIRSAKLLGIDTTIVGDLMATVRDAMGPSYPELVSDFDRIRRIAVAEETAFNRTLVSGSRLFDEVAGATKASGTAVVSGSDAFTLHDTYGFPIELTLEMAAETGLTVDEAGFRELMAQQRKRAKADAAARKHAHADLTAYRELVDAGPTEFTGFDELTSEARLLGIFVDGKRVPVVAHSSSGEAVGADRVELVLDRTPLYAESGGQLADVGTISGTGAGGSARAAVTDVQKIAKTLWVHRVNVESGEFVEGDTVVAAADSGWRRGATQGHSGTHMVHAALRQVLGPNAVQAGSLNRPGYLRFDFNWQGPLTEDQRAQIEEVTNEAVQADFEVHTSIEQFDKAKAMGAMALFGESYPDEVRVVEIGGPFSLELCGGTHVHNSAQIGPVTILGESSIGSGVRRVEAYVGLDSFRHLSKERALMAGLASSLKVPSEEVPARVANLVERLKAAEKELERARQVTTRAAAANAAAGAERIGNVHVVAQRMSSGMTAADLRSLVGDIRGKLGSDPAVVALISEGEGGTVPYLVAVNAAAQELGISANDLVKQIAVAVDGRGGGKADLAQGSGKDPTGIDVALKAVRDEIDRVG
;
A
#
# COMPACT_ATOMS: atom_id res chain seq x y z
N MET A 1 -30.13 11.03 26.53
CA MET A 1 -29.36 9.90 27.12
C MET A 1 -28.06 9.77 26.35
N GLN A 2 -26.90 9.62 27.03
CA GLN A 2 -25.60 9.47 26.36
C GLN A 2 -25.45 8.08 25.74
N THR A 3 -24.68 7.95 24.66
CA THR A 3 -24.56 6.67 23.92
C THR A 3 -24.02 5.53 24.77
N HIS A 4 -23.08 5.78 25.67
CA HIS A 4 -22.56 4.74 26.58
C HIS A 4 -23.65 4.19 27.53
N GLU A 5 -24.62 5.03 27.94
CA GLU A 5 -25.74 4.62 28.76
C GLU A 5 -26.77 3.81 27.94
N ILE A 6 -27.02 4.19 26.68
CA ILE A 6 -27.86 3.42 25.76
C ILE A 6 -27.31 2.00 25.62
N ARG A 7 -25.99 1.88 25.36
CA ARG A 7 -25.29 0.59 25.25
C ARG A 7 -25.44 -0.24 26.54
N LYS A 8 -25.17 0.38 27.69
CA LYS A 8 -25.25 -0.29 28.96
C LYS A 8 -26.66 -0.80 29.25
N ARG A 9 -27.69 0.01 29.02
CA ARG A 9 -29.08 -0.37 29.23
C ARG A 9 -29.50 -1.53 28.33
N PHE A 10 -29.06 -1.54 27.07
CA PHE A 10 -29.29 -2.65 26.16
C PHE A 10 -28.72 -3.96 26.73
N LEU A 11 -27.45 -3.97 27.09
CA LEU A 11 -26.79 -5.15 27.62
C LEU A 11 -27.41 -5.60 28.96
N ASP A 12 -27.63 -4.67 29.89
CA ASP A 12 -28.23 -4.97 31.19
C ASP A 12 -29.65 -5.57 31.05
N HIS A 13 -30.47 -5.07 30.11
CA HIS A 13 -31.80 -5.57 29.86
C HIS A 13 -31.78 -7.04 29.42
N PHE A 14 -30.95 -7.38 28.46
CA PHE A 14 -30.87 -8.75 27.94
C PHE A 14 -30.13 -9.69 28.90
N VAL A 15 -29.12 -9.24 29.63
CA VAL A 15 -28.46 -10.03 30.68
C VAL A 15 -29.47 -10.34 31.82
N LYS A 16 -30.29 -9.37 32.23
CA LYS A 16 -31.35 -9.58 33.18
C LYS A 16 -32.41 -10.58 32.69
N ALA A 17 -32.63 -10.63 31.38
CA ALA A 17 -33.50 -11.61 30.74
C ALA A 17 -32.83 -12.99 30.51
N GLY A 18 -31.60 -13.20 30.98
CA GLY A 18 -30.91 -14.49 30.94
C GLY A 18 -29.92 -14.66 29.75
N HIS A 19 -29.67 -13.62 28.95
CA HIS A 19 -28.72 -13.68 27.85
C HIS A 19 -27.29 -13.60 28.35
N THR A 20 -26.39 -14.33 27.66
CA THR A 20 -24.95 -14.21 27.88
C THR A 20 -24.43 -12.99 27.11
N GLU A 21 -23.75 -12.06 27.77
CA GLU A 21 -23.05 -10.97 27.11
C GLU A 21 -21.83 -11.52 26.35
N VAL A 22 -21.75 -11.25 25.06
CA VAL A 22 -20.65 -11.65 24.18
C VAL A 22 -19.96 -10.39 23.66
N PRO A 23 -18.63 -10.25 23.84
CA PRO A 23 -17.89 -9.12 23.31
C PRO A 23 -18.04 -8.96 21.79
N SER A 24 -17.85 -7.72 21.31
CA SER A 24 -17.76 -7.48 19.88
C SER A 24 -16.60 -8.28 19.28
N ALA A 25 -16.86 -8.99 18.20
CA ALA A 25 -15.78 -9.52 17.37
C ALA A 25 -15.04 -8.37 16.67
N SER A 26 -13.85 -8.65 16.16
CA SER A 26 -13.15 -7.74 15.24
C SER A 26 -14.03 -7.47 14.01
N VAL A 27 -13.89 -6.29 13.39
CA VAL A 27 -14.52 -6.00 12.10
C VAL A 27 -13.92 -6.84 10.97
N ILE A 28 -12.82 -7.54 11.24
CA ILE A 28 -12.13 -8.44 10.32
C ILE A 28 -12.38 -9.87 10.78
N LEU A 29 -13.15 -10.64 10.03
CA LEU A 29 -13.30 -12.08 10.22
C LEU A 29 -12.57 -12.84 9.11
N ASP A 30 -12.26 -14.09 9.39
CA ASP A 30 -11.58 -15.01 8.45
C ASP A 30 -12.63 -15.67 7.53
N ASP A 31 -13.44 -14.83 6.88
CA ASP A 31 -14.41 -15.22 5.86
C ASP A 31 -14.01 -14.58 4.53
N PRO A 32 -13.69 -15.39 3.50
CA PRO A 32 -13.26 -14.89 2.20
C PRO A 32 -14.34 -14.12 1.45
N ASN A 33 -15.62 -14.29 1.81
CA ASN A 33 -16.76 -13.67 1.15
C ASN A 33 -17.14 -12.30 1.77
N LEU A 34 -16.64 -12.01 2.97
CA LEU A 34 -16.91 -10.76 3.68
C LEU A 34 -15.67 -9.89 3.79
N LEU A 35 -15.74 -8.68 3.24
CA LEU A 35 -14.66 -7.73 3.41
C LEU A 35 -14.56 -7.24 4.86
N PHE A 36 -15.70 -6.94 5.46
CA PHE A 36 -15.85 -6.53 6.87
C PHE A 36 -17.13 -7.11 7.47
N VAL A 37 -17.18 -7.20 8.79
CA VAL A 37 -18.41 -7.52 9.52
C VAL A 37 -19.42 -6.40 9.31
N ASN A 38 -20.55 -6.73 8.71
CA ASN A 38 -21.62 -5.80 8.33
C ASN A 38 -22.89 -5.93 9.15
N ALA A 39 -22.99 -6.94 10.02
CA ALA A 39 -24.14 -7.21 10.90
C ALA A 39 -23.71 -7.89 12.20
N GLY A 40 -24.53 -7.75 13.25
CA GLY A 40 -24.24 -8.26 14.60
C GLY A 40 -24.16 -9.79 14.67
N MET A 41 -24.89 -10.47 13.81
CA MET A 41 -25.00 -11.92 13.80
C MET A 41 -23.80 -12.65 13.15
N VAL A 42 -22.92 -11.95 12.46
CA VAL A 42 -21.88 -12.61 11.63
C VAL A 42 -21.00 -13.55 12.46
N GLN A 43 -20.65 -13.19 13.70
CA GLN A 43 -19.87 -14.04 14.59
C GLN A 43 -20.64 -15.31 15.04
N PHE A 44 -21.97 -15.35 14.88
CA PHE A 44 -22.85 -16.44 15.32
C PHE A 44 -23.34 -17.33 14.16
N VAL A 45 -22.96 -17.05 12.91
CA VAL A 45 -23.37 -17.83 11.73
C VAL A 45 -23.19 -19.34 11.90
N PRO A 46 -22.07 -19.87 12.43
CA PRO A 46 -21.88 -21.30 12.63
C PRO A 46 -22.91 -21.92 13.59
N TYR A 47 -23.45 -21.16 14.54
CA TYR A 47 -24.47 -21.61 15.48
C TYR A 47 -25.86 -21.67 14.81
N PHE A 48 -26.20 -20.66 14.02
CA PHE A 48 -27.47 -20.64 13.28
C PHE A 48 -27.55 -21.76 12.24
N LEU A 49 -26.45 -22.08 11.59
CA LEU A 49 -26.36 -23.18 10.63
C LEU A 49 -26.23 -24.59 11.28
N GLY A 50 -26.09 -24.64 12.61
CA GLY A 50 -25.88 -25.90 13.33
C GLY A 50 -24.52 -26.55 13.11
N GLN A 51 -23.58 -25.83 12.55
CA GLN A 51 -22.18 -26.28 12.32
C GLN A 51 -21.41 -26.43 13.63
N ARG A 52 -21.76 -25.61 14.62
CA ARG A 52 -21.20 -25.66 15.98
C ARG A 52 -22.36 -25.57 17.00
N THR A 53 -22.22 -26.27 18.12
CA THR A 53 -23.15 -26.12 19.25
C THR A 53 -22.81 -24.81 19.98
N PRO A 54 -23.77 -23.88 20.15
CA PRO A 54 -23.52 -22.67 20.91
C PRO A 54 -23.27 -23.01 22.40
N PRO A 55 -22.35 -22.32 23.08
CA PRO A 55 -22.08 -22.53 24.51
C PRO A 55 -23.16 -21.93 25.43
N TYR A 56 -24.13 -21.26 24.85
CA TYR A 56 -25.28 -20.59 25.51
C TYR A 56 -26.52 -20.69 24.61
N SER A 57 -27.73 -20.72 25.19
CA SER A 57 -28.99 -20.73 24.41
C SER A 57 -29.38 -19.34 23.90
N THR A 58 -28.93 -18.30 24.61
CA THR A 58 -29.23 -16.89 24.29
C THR A 58 -27.99 -16.02 24.51
N ALA A 59 -27.78 -15.01 23.64
CA ALA A 59 -26.67 -14.08 23.72
C ALA A 59 -27.11 -12.64 23.47
N THR A 60 -26.33 -11.69 23.96
CA THR A 60 -26.42 -10.27 23.58
C THR A 60 -25.04 -9.69 23.30
N SER A 61 -24.95 -8.80 22.34
CA SER A 61 -23.69 -8.18 21.94
C SER A 61 -23.92 -6.79 21.34
N ILE A 62 -22.93 -5.92 21.42
CA ILE A 62 -22.89 -4.70 20.62
C ILE A 62 -21.69 -4.78 19.69
N GLN A 63 -21.97 -5.19 18.46
CA GLN A 63 -20.98 -5.51 17.43
C GLN A 63 -20.54 -4.25 16.67
N LYS A 64 -19.24 -4.12 16.46
CA LYS A 64 -18.63 -3.18 15.50
C LYS A 64 -19.01 -3.60 14.07
N CYS A 65 -19.66 -2.73 13.31
CA CYS A 65 -20.08 -3.02 11.93
C CYS A 65 -19.53 -1.98 10.96
N ILE A 66 -19.12 -2.43 9.76
CA ILE A 66 -18.67 -1.59 8.66
C ILE A 66 -19.53 -1.90 7.43
N ARG A 67 -20.20 -0.89 6.88
CA ARG A 67 -20.95 -0.97 5.61
C ARG A 67 -20.29 -0.07 4.56
N THR A 68 -19.57 -0.67 3.64
CA THR A 68 -18.87 0.04 2.57
C THR A 68 -19.79 0.63 1.48
N PRO A 69 -20.94 0.04 1.15
CA PRO A 69 -21.90 0.68 0.23
C PRO A 69 -22.40 2.04 0.71
N ASP A 70 -22.48 2.24 2.03
CA ASP A 70 -23.01 3.47 2.62
C ASP A 70 -22.03 4.65 2.59
N ILE A 71 -20.76 4.45 2.20
CA ILE A 71 -19.70 5.48 2.18
C ILE A 71 -20.13 6.73 1.39
N ASP A 72 -20.84 6.53 0.29
CA ASP A 72 -21.23 7.64 -0.59
C ASP A 72 -22.51 8.35 -0.11
N GLU A 73 -23.29 7.73 0.78
CA GLU A 73 -24.46 8.32 1.43
C GLU A 73 -24.09 9.13 2.70
N VAL A 74 -22.88 8.92 3.23
CA VAL A 74 -22.40 9.59 4.45
C VAL A 74 -22.31 11.09 4.23
N GLY A 75 -22.90 11.84 5.17
CA GLY A 75 -22.98 13.30 5.15
C GLY A 75 -24.20 13.86 4.40
N ILE A 76 -24.72 13.12 3.42
CA ILE A 76 -25.88 13.52 2.61
C ILE A 76 -27.18 13.19 3.37
N THR A 77 -27.31 11.96 3.82
CA THR A 77 -28.48 11.52 4.60
C THR A 77 -28.31 11.81 6.09
N THR A 78 -29.39 11.75 6.84
CA THR A 78 -29.40 12.00 8.29
C THR A 78 -29.01 10.79 9.14
N ARG A 79 -28.87 9.60 8.53
CA ARG A 79 -28.85 8.29 9.26
C ARG A 79 -27.77 7.32 8.83
N HIS A 80 -27.05 7.53 7.72
CA HIS A 80 -26.03 6.59 7.26
C HIS A 80 -24.65 6.87 7.89
N ASN A 81 -24.00 5.81 8.31
CA ASN A 81 -22.63 5.80 8.81
C ASN A 81 -21.85 4.66 8.16
N THR A 82 -20.57 4.87 7.88
CA THR A 82 -19.68 3.79 7.42
C THR A 82 -19.41 2.79 8.52
N PHE A 83 -19.00 3.28 9.71
CA PHE A 83 -18.94 2.51 10.94
C PHE A 83 -20.17 2.80 11.79
N PHE A 84 -20.79 1.78 12.33
CA PHE A 84 -21.85 1.91 13.31
C PHE A 84 -21.85 0.73 14.29
N GLN A 85 -22.54 0.92 15.40
CA GLN A 85 -22.66 -0.05 16.46
C GLN A 85 -24.00 -0.75 16.32
N MET A 86 -23.98 -2.06 16.14
CA MET A 86 -25.20 -2.86 16.09
C MET A 86 -25.39 -3.60 17.42
N ALA A 87 -26.37 -3.17 18.20
CA ALA A 87 -26.78 -3.87 19.40
C ALA A 87 -27.77 -4.98 19.03
N GLY A 88 -27.48 -6.21 19.43
CA GLY A 88 -28.27 -7.39 19.07
C GLY A 88 -28.50 -8.33 20.23
N ASN A 89 -29.66 -8.98 20.21
CA ASN A 89 -29.97 -10.15 21.02
C ASN A 89 -30.23 -11.34 20.12
N PHE A 90 -29.75 -12.48 20.55
CA PHE A 90 -29.72 -13.71 19.77
C PHE A 90 -30.32 -14.86 20.56
N SER A 91 -31.15 -15.69 19.90
CA SER A 91 -31.69 -16.93 20.46
C SER A 91 -31.35 -18.10 19.54
N PHE A 92 -30.74 -19.13 20.07
CA PHE A 92 -30.35 -20.33 19.35
C PHE A 92 -31.32 -21.48 19.69
N GLY A 93 -32.59 -21.35 19.22
CA GLY A 93 -33.66 -22.32 19.45
C GLY A 93 -34.32 -22.23 20.81
N ASP A 94 -34.10 -21.17 21.60
CA ASP A 94 -34.72 -20.98 22.92
C ASP A 94 -36.08 -20.28 22.77
N TYR A 95 -36.11 -18.97 22.50
CA TYR A 95 -37.34 -18.24 22.20
C TYR A 95 -37.38 -17.82 20.71
N PHE A 96 -38.59 -17.46 20.25
CA PHE A 96 -38.83 -17.03 18.88
C PHE A 96 -39.58 -15.68 18.84
N LYS A 97 -40.41 -15.39 17.85
CA LYS A 97 -41.05 -14.09 17.57
C LYS A 97 -41.64 -13.43 18.83
N ARG A 98 -42.47 -14.15 19.63
CA ARG A 98 -43.09 -13.60 20.82
C ARG A 98 -42.07 -13.03 21.80
N GLY A 99 -41.08 -13.80 22.19
CA GLY A 99 -40.05 -13.34 23.13
C GLY A 99 -39.22 -12.19 22.58
N ALA A 100 -38.90 -12.20 21.27
CA ALA A 100 -38.17 -11.11 20.64
C ALA A 100 -38.95 -9.79 20.69
N ILE A 101 -40.25 -9.83 20.35
CA ILE A 101 -41.11 -8.64 20.37
C ILE A 101 -41.33 -8.12 21.81
N GLU A 102 -41.57 -9.03 22.77
CA GLU A 102 -41.77 -8.67 24.20
C GLU A 102 -40.53 -7.95 24.75
N LEU A 103 -39.32 -8.51 24.54
CA LEU A 103 -38.08 -7.93 25.03
C LEU A 103 -37.73 -6.59 24.33
N ALA A 104 -37.96 -6.51 23.02
CA ALA A 104 -37.70 -5.28 22.30
C ALA A 104 -38.65 -4.16 22.71
N TRP A 105 -39.96 -4.46 22.82
CA TRP A 105 -40.94 -3.48 23.20
C TRP A 105 -40.72 -2.95 24.61
N ALA A 106 -40.47 -3.85 25.58
CA ALA A 106 -40.17 -3.47 26.95
C ALA A 106 -38.95 -2.52 27.02
N LEU A 107 -37.84 -2.85 26.36
CA LEU A 107 -36.66 -2.00 26.37
C LEU A 107 -36.94 -0.61 25.79
N LEU A 108 -37.71 -0.53 24.71
CA LEU A 108 -38.00 0.76 24.06
C LEU A 108 -38.94 1.63 24.87
N THR A 109 -40.01 1.03 25.49
CA THR A 109 -41.14 1.78 26.07
C THR A 109 -41.14 1.86 27.59
N ASP A 110 -40.48 0.92 28.31
CA ASP A 110 -40.37 0.98 29.75
C ASP A 110 -39.69 2.30 30.16
N SER A 111 -40.08 2.82 31.34
CA SER A 111 -39.53 4.07 31.82
C SER A 111 -38.02 4.03 32.03
N VAL A 112 -37.37 5.18 31.94
CA VAL A 112 -35.95 5.32 32.22
C VAL A 112 -35.59 4.85 33.64
N ALA A 113 -36.53 5.03 34.57
CA ALA A 113 -36.35 4.57 35.95
C ALA A 113 -36.37 3.03 36.07
N ASP A 114 -37.13 2.36 35.21
CA ASP A 114 -37.25 0.90 35.19
C ASP A 114 -36.19 0.21 34.31
N GLY A 115 -35.32 1.02 33.68
CA GLY A 115 -34.20 0.53 32.86
C GLY A 115 -34.44 0.59 31.35
N GLY A 116 -35.66 0.98 30.92
CA GLY A 116 -35.95 1.17 29.49
C GLY A 116 -35.43 2.49 28.92
N TYR A 117 -35.75 2.73 27.65
CA TYR A 117 -35.43 3.99 26.94
C TYR A 117 -36.51 5.07 27.09
N GLY A 118 -37.72 4.71 27.49
CA GLY A 118 -38.84 5.63 27.71
C GLY A 118 -39.33 6.31 26.43
N LEU A 119 -39.25 5.63 25.29
CA LEU A 119 -39.80 6.13 24.05
C LEU A 119 -41.34 6.11 24.10
N ASP A 120 -41.94 7.13 23.48
CA ASP A 120 -43.40 7.23 23.41
C ASP A 120 -43.99 6.13 22.50
N PRO A 121 -44.79 5.19 23.03
CA PRO A 121 -45.41 4.15 22.23
C PRO A 121 -46.26 4.66 21.05
N GLU A 122 -46.82 5.88 21.19
CA GLU A 122 -47.65 6.48 20.12
C GLU A 122 -46.81 6.89 18.89
N LYS A 123 -45.48 6.99 19.02
CA LYS A 123 -44.54 7.30 17.93
C LYS A 123 -43.92 6.06 17.31
N LEU A 124 -44.18 4.87 17.83
CA LEU A 124 -43.58 3.65 17.31
C LEU A 124 -44.49 2.98 16.25
N TRP A 125 -43.86 2.51 15.20
CA TRP A 125 -44.47 1.76 14.10
C TRP A 125 -43.72 0.43 13.94
N ALA A 126 -44.41 -0.57 13.41
CA ALA A 126 -43.79 -1.84 13.04
C ALA A 126 -44.02 -2.16 11.56
N THR A 127 -43.04 -2.81 10.94
CA THR A 127 -43.23 -3.45 9.65
C THR A 127 -43.11 -4.95 9.83
N VAL A 128 -43.79 -5.74 8.98
CA VAL A 128 -43.72 -7.20 8.98
C VAL A 128 -43.65 -7.72 7.54
N TYR A 129 -43.09 -8.88 7.35
CA TYR A 129 -43.09 -9.54 6.04
C TYR A 129 -44.52 -9.81 5.55
N LEU A 130 -44.76 -9.80 4.23
CA LEU A 130 -46.08 -9.88 3.59
C LEU A 130 -46.96 -11.00 4.16
N ASP A 131 -46.41 -12.20 4.35
CA ASP A 131 -47.12 -13.41 4.76
C ASP A 131 -46.96 -13.71 6.27
N ASP A 132 -46.35 -12.80 7.03
CA ASP A 132 -46.07 -13.02 8.45
C ASP A 132 -47.25 -12.52 9.32
N ASP A 133 -48.36 -13.24 9.25
CA ASP A 133 -49.54 -12.96 10.05
C ASP A 133 -49.29 -13.11 11.55
N GLU A 134 -48.41 -14.07 11.93
CA GLU A 134 -48.06 -14.30 13.34
C GLU A 134 -47.39 -13.06 13.94
N ALA A 135 -46.40 -12.48 13.28
CA ALA A 135 -45.75 -11.27 13.77
C ALA A 135 -46.70 -10.07 13.84
N ALA A 136 -47.60 -9.92 12.85
CA ALA A 136 -48.61 -8.85 12.87
C ALA A 136 -49.58 -8.97 14.05
N LEU A 137 -50.03 -10.16 14.37
CA LEU A 137 -50.88 -10.42 15.53
C LEU A 137 -50.15 -10.20 16.85
N LEU A 138 -48.90 -10.63 16.94
CA LEU A 138 -48.08 -10.43 18.14
C LEU A 138 -47.83 -8.95 18.45
N TRP A 139 -47.62 -8.09 17.44
CA TRP A 139 -47.53 -6.64 17.63
C TRP A 139 -48.81 -6.01 18.18
N GLN A 140 -49.98 -6.50 17.75
CA GLN A 140 -51.24 -6.03 18.29
C GLN A 140 -51.44 -6.51 19.74
N GLU A 141 -51.13 -7.78 20.04
CA GLU A 141 -51.30 -8.40 21.35
C GLU A 141 -50.34 -7.81 22.40
N ILE A 142 -49.07 -7.70 22.08
CA ILE A 142 -47.99 -7.35 23.02
C ILE A 142 -47.85 -5.82 23.13
N ALA A 143 -47.75 -5.15 22.01
CA ALA A 143 -47.49 -3.71 21.93
C ALA A 143 -48.75 -2.85 21.92
N GLY A 144 -49.94 -3.45 21.68
CA GLY A 144 -51.19 -2.72 21.48
C GLY A 144 -51.17 -1.83 20.23
N LEU A 145 -50.32 -2.09 19.27
CA LEU A 145 -50.22 -1.27 18.06
C LEU A 145 -51.51 -1.45 17.23
N PRO A 146 -52.12 -0.34 16.78
CA PRO A 146 -53.26 -0.43 15.87
C PRO A 146 -52.79 -0.93 14.51
N VAL A 147 -53.67 -1.57 13.75
CA VAL A 147 -53.39 -2.22 12.47
C VAL A 147 -52.71 -1.23 11.46
N GLU A 148 -53.11 0.05 11.53
CA GLU A 148 -52.60 1.13 10.67
C GLU A 148 -51.13 1.44 10.91
N ARG A 149 -50.58 1.09 12.09
CA ARG A 149 -49.14 1.25 12.40
C ARG A 149 -48.32 -0.02 12.19
N ILE A 150 -48.93 -1.09 11.64
CA ILE A 150 -48.27 -2.33 11.28
C ILE A 150 -48.33 -2.49 9.77
N GLN A 151 -47.26 -2.10 9.09
CA GLN A 151 -47.19 -2.15 7.63
C GLN A 151 -46.57 -3.43 7.14
N ARG A 152 -47.16 -4.01 6.06
CA ARG A 152 -46.67 -5.23 5.44
C ARG A 152 -45.77 -4.87 4.26
N ARG A 153 -44.54 -5.37 4.27
CA ARG A 153 -43.55 -5.09 3.22
C ARG A 153 -43.00 -6.35 2.57
N GLY A 154 -42.47 -6.22 1.38
CA GLY A 154 -41.98 -7.33 0.57
C GLY A 154 -40.61 -7.84 1.01
N MET A 155 -40.07 -8.71 0.14
CA MET A 155 -38.80 -9.38 0.38
C MET A 155 -37.61 -8.41 0.41
N ALA A 156 -37.69 -7.32 -0.31
CA ALA A 156 -36.63 -6.27 -0.34
C ALA A 156 -36.39 -5.61 1.03
N ASP A 157 -37.49 -5.51 1.85
CA ASP A 157 -37.47 -4.80 3.12
C ASP A 157 -37.53 -5.76 4.32
N ASN A 158 -38.53 -6.64 4.36
CA ASN A 158 -38.78 -7.47 5.53
C ASN A 158 -38.47 -8.97 5.36
N TYR A 159 -37.46 -9.30 4.51
CA TYR A 159 -36.84 -10.63 4.46
C TYR A 159 -35.32 -10.48 4.47
N TRP A 160 -34.75 -10.70 5.63
CA TRP A 160 -33.33 -10.43 5.83
C TRP A 160 -32.42 -11.59 5.41
N SER A 161 -31.28 -11.25 4.80
CA SER A 161 -30.17 -12.18 4.51
C SER A 161 -28.84 -11.41 4.46
N MET A 162 -27.73 -12.11 4.64
CA MET A 162 -26.39 -11.50 4.59
C MET A 162 -25.95 -11.00 3.20
N GLY A 163 -26.73 -11.32 2.15
CA GLY A 163 -26.32 -11.04 0.77
C GLY A 163 -25.46 -12.14 0.12
N ILE A 164 -25.05 -13.12 0.90
CA ILE A 164 -24.31 -14.34 0.54
C ILE A 164 -25.04 -15.56 1.07
N PRO A 165 -24.69 -16.80 0.64
CA PRO A 165 -25.25 -18.02 1.23
C PRO A 165 -25.10 -18.06 2.74
N GLY A 166 -26.16 -18.49 3.44
CA GLY A 166 -26.18 -18.50 4.90
C GLY A 166 -27.57 -18.38 5.48
N PRO A 167 -27.70 -18.13 6.80
CA PRO A 167 -29.01 -18.04 7.45
C PRO A 167 -29.81 -16.83 6.97
N CYS A 168 -31.12 -16.99 6.83
CA CYS A 168 -32.06 -15.95 6.41
C CYS A 168 -33.45 -16.16 7.01
N GLY A 169 -34.31 -15.16 6.88
CA GLY A 169 -35.69 -15.29 7.31
C GLY A 169 -36.49 -14.00 7.22
N PRO A 170 -37.84 -14.07 7.41
CA PRO A 170 -38.66 -12.88 7.52
C PRO A 170 -38.22 -12.03 8.69
N SER A 171 -38.43 -10.72 8.58
CA SER A 171 -38.08 -9.78 9.64
C SER A 171 -39.25 -8.85 9.97
N SER A 172 -39.13 -8.22 11.12
CA SER A 172 -40.00 -7.16 11.57
C SER A 172 -39.14 -5.98 12.05
N GLU A 173 -39.39 -4.83 11.48
CA GLU A 173 -38.62 -3.64 11.81
C GLU A 173 -39.42 -2.68 12.66
N ILE A 174 -38.78 -2.03 13.60
CA ILE A 174 -39.38 -0.99 14.48
C ILE A 174 -38.89 0.38 14.01
N TYR A 175 -39.83 1.27 13.78
CA TYR A 175 -39.59 2.62 13.34
C TYR A 175 -40.09 3.62 14.39
N TYR A 176 -39.43 4.79 14.40
CA TYR A 176 -39.82 5.93 15.24
C TYR A 176 -40.28 7.09 14.37
N ASP A 177 -41.52 7.59 14.60
CA ASP A 177 -42.05 8.81 13.97
C ASP A 177 -41.46 10.05 14.63
N ARG A 178 -40.66 10.78 13.92
CA ARG A 178 -39.99 12.00 14.37
C ARG A 178 -40.94 13.21 14.41
N GLY A 179 -42.08 13.13 13.72
CA GLY A 179 -43.04 14.18 13.66
C GLY A 179 -43.22 14.81 12.29
N PRO A 180 -44.28 15.63 12.13
CA PRO A 180 -44.67 16.20 10.83
C PRO A 180 -43.65 17.19 10.23
N GLU A 181 -42.73 17.74 11.02
CA GLU A 181 -41.67 18.60 10.57
C GLU A 181 -40.62 17.89 9.72
N PHE A 182 -40.56 16.55 9.79
CA PHE A 182 -39.59 15.72 9.07
C PHE A 182 -40.14 15.05 7.81
N GLY A 183 -41.44 15.19 7.53
CA GLY A 183 -42.01 14.64 6.30
C GLY A 183 -43.51 14.36 6.36
N VAL A 184 -44.02 13.76 5.30
CA VAL A 184 -45.43 13.44 5.14
C VAL A 184 -45.88 12.30 6.07
N GLU A 185 -47.16 12.29 6.42
CA GLU A 185 -47.79 11.24 7.16
C GLU A 185 -48.07 10.02 6.26
N GLY A 186 -48.01 8.79 6.82
CA GLY A 186 -48.29 7.55 6.07
C GLY A 186 -47.39 6.36 6.46
N GLY A 187 -46.59 6.52 7.51
CA GLY A 187 -45.73 5.45 8.03
C GLY A 187 -44.41 5.28 7.24
N PRO A 188 -43.65 4.23 7.57
CA PRO A 188 -42.33 3.96 6.97
C PRO A 188 -42.30 3.94 5.43
N GLU A 189 -43.35 3.41 4.79
CA GLU A 189 -43.42 3.34 3.33
C GLU A 189 -43.55 4.74 2.67
N ALA A 190 -44.17 5.70 3.37
CA ALA A 190 -44.40 7.02 2.81
C ALA A 190 -43.21 7.96 2.92
N ASN A 191 -42.40 7.88 3.99
CA ASN A 191 -41.28 8.80 4.20
C ASN A 191 -40.28 8.26 5.22
N GLU A 192 -39.10 7.84 4.78
CA GLU A 192 -38.03 7.31 5.63
C GLU A 192 -37.22 8.39 6.40
N ASP A 193 -37.37 9.68 6.08
CA ASP A 193 -36.74 10.74 6.87
C ASP A 193 -37.58 11.11 8.09
N ARG A 194 -38.90 10.91 8.03
CA ARG A 194 -39.83 11.05 9.16
C ARG A 194 -39.84 9.78 10.01
N TYR A 195 -39.98 8.63 9.38
CA TYR A 195 -40.06 7.33 10.06
C TYR A 195 -38.71 6.64 10.00
N ILE A 196 -37.94 6.73 11.07
CA ILE A 196 -36.58 6.18 11.12
C ILE A 196 -36.60 4.75 11.66
N GLU A 197 -36.10 3.79 10.89
CA GLU A 197 -35.84 2.44 11.37
C GLU A 197 -34.78 2.49 12.49
N ILE A 198 -35.17 1.96 13.66
CA ILE A 198 -34.28 1.91 14.83
C ILE A 198 -33.84 0.49 15.18
N TRP A 199 -34.65 -0.52 14.87
CA TRP A 199 -34.37 -1.91 15.23
C TRP A 199 -34.97 -2.86 14.21
N ASN A 200 -34.23 -3.89 13.81
CA ASN A 200 -34.71 -4.99 12.98
C ASN A 200 -34.68 -6.29 13.77
N LEU A 201 -35.82 -6.96 13.87
CA LEU A 201 -36.02 -8.27 14.52
C LEU A 201 -36.11 -9.35 13.44
N VAL A 202 -35.06 -10.13 13.26
CA VAL A 202 -34.98 -11.14 12.21
C VAL A 202 -35.35 -12.53 12.79
N PHE A 203 -36.29 -13.16 12.15
CA PHE A 203 -36.79 -14.51 12.50
C PHE A 203 -36.06 -15.54 11.63
N MET A 204 -34.82 -15.86 12.03
CA MET A 204 -33.95 -16.76 11.32
C MET A 204 -34.48 -18.18 11.29
N GLN A 205 -35.03 -18.59 10.18
CA GLN A 205 -35.66 -19.89 10.05
C GLN A 205 -35.34 -20.67 8.78
N ASN A 206 -34.68 -20.02 7.79
CA ASN A 206 -34.36 -20.62 6.51
C ASN A 206 -32.85 -20.44 6.18
N GLU A 207 -32.34 -21.29 5.28
CA GLU A 207 -31.01 -21.19 4.71
C GLU A 207 -31.10 -20.66 3.28
N ARG A 208 -30.34 -19.59 2.99
CA ARG A 208 -30.19 -19.01 1.68
C ARG A 208 -29.07 -19.71 0.91
N GLY A 209 -29.34 -20.04 -0.36
CA GLY A 209 -28.38 -20.48 -1.35
C GLY A 209 -27.77 -19.32 -2.14
N GLU A 210 -27.25 -19.63 -3.31
CA GLU A 210 -26.71 -18.64 -4.24
C GLU A 210 -27.81 -17.71 -4.76
N GLY A 211 -27.39 -16.48 -5.14
CA GLY A 211 -28.32 -15.49 -5.70
C GLY A 211 -27.62 -14.17 -5.99
N THR A 212 -28.21 -13.39 -6.90
CA THR A 212 -27.59 -12.17 -7.44
C THR A 212 -28.06 -10.87 -6.78
N THR A 213 -29.26 -10.91 -6.14
CA THR A 213 -29.87 -9.73 -5.51
C THR A 213 -30.45 -10.07 -4.13
N LYS A 214 -31.02 -9.08 -3.46
CA LYS A 214 -31.75 -9.26 -2.20
C LYS A 214 -33.04 -10.08 -2.35
N GLU A 215 -33.64 -10.10 -3.53
CA GLU A 215 -34.94 -10.76 -3.81
C GLU A 215 -34.80 -12.01 -4.67
N ASP A 216 -33.68 -12.17 -5.37
CA ASP A 216 -33.43 -13.26 -6.32
C ASP A 216 -32.35 -14.18 -5.76
N PHE A 217 -32.75 -15.08 -4.89
CA PHE A 217 -31.92 -16.15 -4.34
C PHE A 217 -32.74 -17.39 -4.00
N GLU A 218 -32.09 -18.54 -3.96
CA GLU A 218 -32.71 -19.81 -3.61
C GLU A 218 -32.84 -19.95 -2.09
N ILE A 219 -33.98 -20.44 -1.61
CA ILE A 219 -34.15 -20.89 -0.25
C ILE A 219 -33.92 -22.40 -0.25
N LEU A 220 -32.81 -22.84 0.37
CA LEU A 220 -32.42 -24.26 0.39
C LEU A 220 -33.28 -25.10 1.31
N GLY A 221 -33.86 -24.51 2.35
CA GLY A 221 -34.71 -25.17 3.30
C GLY A 221 -34.73 -24.52 4.68
N PRO A 222 -35.37 -25.15 5.67
CA PRO A 222 -35.40 -24.65 7.05
C PRO A 222 -34.05 -24.89 7.73
N LEU A 223 -33.67 -23.96 8.61
CA LEU A 223 -32.53 -24.10 9.53
C LEU A 223 -32.81 -25.22 10.56
N PRO A 224 -31.78 -25.81 11.19
CA PRO A 224 -31.96 -26.85 12.23
C PRO A 224 -32.85 -26.42 13.40
N SER A 225 -32.88 -25.13 13.71
CA SER A 225 -33.71 -24.51 14.74
C SER A 225 -34.28 -23.17 14.25
N LYS A 226 -35.42 -22.77 14.82
CA LYS A 226 -35.93 -21.42 14.70
C LYS A 226 -35.13 -20.52 15.64
N ASN A 227 -34.48 -19.52 15.11
CA ASN A 227 -33.56 -18.67 15.85
C ASN A 227 -34.00 -17.20 15.78
N ILE A 228 -33.50 -16.40 16.69
CA ILE A 228 -33.63 -14.93 16.65
C ILE A 228 -32.26 -14.29 16.44
N ASP A 229 -32.24 -13.38 15.51
CA ASP A 229 -31.21 -12.38 15.34
C ASP A 229 -31.87 -11.01 15.37
N THR A 230 -31.26 -10.05 16.09
CA THR A 230 -31.76 -8.67 16.04
C THR A 230 -30.61 -7.68 15.85
N GLY A 231 -30.95 -6.55 15.23
CA GLY A 231 -29.98 -5.49 15.00
C GLY A 231 -30.57 -4.10 15.24
N MET A 232 -30.21 -3.48 16.37
CA MET A 232 -30.58 -2.12 16.71
C MET A 232 -29.41 -1.18 16.41
N GLY A 233 -29.65 -0.15 15.59
CA GLY A 233 -28.66 0.88 15.33
C GLY A 233 -28.45 1.79 16.54
N VAL A 234 -27.34 1.64 17.26
CA VAL A 234 -27.07 2.44 18.47
C VAL A 234 -27.06 3.92 18.16
N GLU A 235 -26.41 4.33 17.06
CA GLU A 235 -26.35 5.74 16.63
C GLU A 235 -27.76 6.27 16.29
N ARG A 236 -28.61 5.46 15.68
CA ARG A 236 -30.00 5.85 15.35
C ARG A 236 -30.85 6.05 16.61
N VAL A 237 -30.75 5.17 17.58
CA VAL A 237 -31.42 5.33 18.87
C VAL A 237 -30.81 6.52 19.64
N ALA A 238 -29.49 6.70 19.58
CA ALA A 238 -28.84 7.80 20.26
C ALA A 238 -29.31 9.18 19.77
N PHE A 239 -29.43 9.41 18.46
CA PHE A 239 -29.87 10.74 18.00
C PHE A 239 -31.35 11.02 18.36
N ILE A 240 -32.19 9.99 18.40
CA ILE A 240 -33.58 10.16 18.87
C ILE A 240 -33.61 10.52 20.37
N LEU A 241 -32.90 9.75 21.22
CA LEU A 241 -32.88 9.96 22.68
C LEU A 241 -32.12 11.24 23.11
N GLN A 242 -31.20 11.73 22.27
CA GLN A 242 -30.53 13.00 22.49
C GLN A 242 -31.29 14.20 21.90
N GLY A 243 -32.37 13.97 21.14
CA GLY A 243 -33.20 15.02 20.57
C GLY A 243 -32.49 15.89 19.52
N VAL A 244 -31.56 15.31 18.80
CA VAL A 244 -30.82 15.98 17.72
C VAL A 244 -31.37 15.62 16.35
N HIS A 245 -30.95 16.36 15.28
CA HIS A 245 -31.58 16.22 13.97
C HIS A 245 -31.02 15.09 13.12
N ASN A 246 -29.82 14.62 13.41
CA ASN A 246 -29.14 13.57 12.65
C ASN A 246 -28.10 12.83 13.50
N VAL A 247 -27.58 11.70 13.01
CA VAL A 247 -26.60 10.87 13.71
C VAL A 247 -25.27 11.59 13.97
N TYR A 248 -24.92 12.58 13.15
CA TYR A 248 -23.65 13.32 13.24
C TYR A 248 -23.62 14.32 14.42
N GLU A 249 -24.77 14.65 14.96
CA GLU A 249 -24.90 15.58 16.09
C GLU A 249 -24.88 14.86 17.45
N THR A 250 -24.78 13.53 17.43
CA THR A 250 -24.68 12.74 18.65
C THR A 250 -23.37 12.96 19.40
N ASP A 251 -23.36 12.59 20.66
CA ASP A 251 -22.19 12.65 21.54
C ASP A 251 -20.96 11.90 21.04
N LEU A 252 -21.11 11.00 20.05
CA LEU A 252 -20.01 10.27 19.43
C LEU A 252 -19.35 11.01 18.26
N LEU A 253 -20.11 11.76 17.48
CA LEU A 253 -19.63 12.38 16.23
C LEU A 253 -19.49 13.90 16.37
N ARG A 254 -20.35 14.54 17.16
CA ARG A 254 -20.32 15.99 17.37
C ARG A 254 -18.97 16.51 17.87
N PRO A 255 -18.24 15.85 18.80
CA PRO A 255 -16.92 16.32 19.22
C PRO A 255 -15.90 16.40 18.09
N VAL A 256 -15.98 15.49 17.10
CA VAL A 256 -15.09 15.51 15.93
C VAL A 256 -15.45 16.69 15.02
N ILE A 257 -16.73 16.94 14.79
CA ILE A 257 -17.21 18.11 14.03
C ILE A 257 -16.73 19.41 14.68
N GLU A 258 -16.88 19.55 16.00
CA GLU A 258 -16.43 20.73 16.75
C GLU A 258 -14.93 20.95 16.68
N LYS A 259 -14.14 19.85 16.73
CA LYS A 259 -12.70 19.92 16.53
C LYS A 259 -12.35 20.46 15.14
N VAL A 260 -13.01 19.96 14.10
CA VAL A 260 -12.82 20.44 12.72
C VAL A 260 -13.24 21.91 12.60
N ALA A 261 -14.39 22.29 13.13
CA ALA A 261 -14.89 23.68 13.09
C ALA A 261 -13.92 24.65 13.77
N THR A 262 -13.33 24.23 14.89
CA THR A 262 -12.34 25.03 15.61
C THR A 262 -11.07 25.24 14.77
N VAL A 263 -10.56 24.20 14.13
CA VAL A 263 -9.33 24.28 13.30
C VAL A 263 -9.59 25.04 12.00
N ALA A 264 -10.75 24.83 11.37
CA ALA A 264 -11.15 25.53 10.15
C ALA A 264 -11.51 27.02 10.39
N ALA A 265 -11.72 27.42 11.66
CA ALA A 265 -12.31 28.70 12.04
C ALA A 265 -13.64 29.00 11.31
N ARG A 266 -14.43 27.95 11.05
CA ARG A 266 -15.73 27.99 10.36
C ARG A 266 -16.74 27.16 11.17
N PRO A 267 -17.91 27.70 11.48
CA PRO A 267 -18.92 26.95 12.22
C PRO A 267 -19.63 25.91 11.33
N TYR A 268 -20.08 24.84 11.95
CA TYR A 268 -20.97 23.84 11.35
C TYR A 268 -22.43 24.30 11.45
N ASP A 269 -23.28 23.87 10.51
CA ASP A 269 -24.73 24.13 10.47
C ASP A 269 -25.09 25.61 10.39
N VAL A 270 -24.47 26.30 9.45
CA VAL A 270 -24.71 27.72 9.17
C VAL A 270 -25.38 27.99 7.82
N GLY A 271 -26.02 26.98 7.25
CA GLY A 271 -26.74 27.08 5.98
C GLY A 271 -25.88 26.85 4.73
N ASN A 272 -24.67 26.36 4.87
CA ASN A 272 -23.84 25.88 3.76
C ASN A 272 -23.86 24.35 3.71
N HIS A 273 -24.78 23.81 2.93
CA HIS A 273 -24.97 22.35 2.82
C HIS A 273 -23.69 21.59 2.45
N ASP A 274 -22.91 22.09 1.51
CA ASP A 274 -21.69 21.41 1.06
C ASP A 274 -20.62 21.34 2.15
N ASP A 275 -20.45 22.42 2.93
CA ASP A 275 -19.53 22.42 4.06
C ASP A 275 -20.03 21.47 5.16
N ASP A 276 -21.33 21.45 5.45
CA ASP A 276 -21.92 20.55 6.45
C ASP A 276 -21.71 19.06 6.07
N VAL A 277 -21.87 18.73 4.79
CA VAL A 277 -21.54 17.37 4.28
C VAL A 277 -20.08 17.04 4.53
N ARG A 278 -19.14 17.98 4.28
CA ARG A 278 -17.69 17.76 4.54
C ARG A 278 -17.40 17.52 6.02
N TYR A 279 -18.02 18.27 6.93
CA TYR A 279 -17.89 18.05 8.37
C TYR A 279 -18.34 16.64 8.79
N ARG A 280 -19.47 16.20 8.26
CA ARG A 280 -20.06 14.88 8.53
C ARG A 280 -19.17 13.75 7.99
N ILE A 281 -18.65 13.90 6.77
CA ILE A 281 -17.69 12.98 6.17
C ILE A 281 -16.44 12.85 7.06
N ILE A 282 -15.87 13.98 7.48
CA ILE A 282 -14.68 13.96 8.34
C ILE A 282 -14.97 13.22 9.65
N ALA A 283 -16.10 13.48 10.28
CA ALA A 283 -16.45 12.85 11.56
C ALA A 283 -16.65 11.33 11.42
N ASP A 284 -17.46 10.89 10.47
CA ASP A 284 -17.74 9.47 10.25
C ASP A 284 -16.47 8.70 9.83
N HIS A 285 -15.76 9.21 8.82
CA HIS A 285 -14.63 8.51 8.27
C HIS A 285 -13.40 8.48 9.21
N SER A 286 -13.23 9.51 10.05
CA SER A 286 -12.18 9.49 11.08
C SER A 286 -12.46 8.43 12.13
N ARG A 287 -13.72 8.30 12.57
CA ARG A 287 -14.18 7.26 13.49
C ARG A 287 -13.98 5.87 12.88
N THR A 288 -14.43 5.70 11.65
CA THR A 288 -14.28 4.44 10.92
C THR A 288 -12.81 4.05 10.76
N ALA A 289 -11.95 5.01 10.38
CA ALA A 289 -10.52 4.77 10.20
C ALA A 289 -9.84 4.35 11.52
N ALA A 290 -10.20 5.00 12.64
CA ALA A 290 -9.67 4.64 13.95
C ALA A 290 -9.99 3.19 14.33
N ILE A 291 -11.24 2.75 14.13
CA ILE A 291 -11.68 1.37 14.38
C ILE A 291 -10.97 0.38 13.44
N LEU A 292 -10.92 0.66 12.15
CA LEU A 292 -10.25 -0.21 11.17
C LEU A 292 -8.77 -0.39 11.50
N ILE A 293 -8.06 0.69 11.81
CA ILE A 293 -6.65 0.61 12.21
C ILE A 293 -6.53 -0.12 13.55
N GLY A 294 -7.40 0.15 14.51
CA GLY A 294 -7.47 -0.54 15.80
C GLY A 294 -7.57 -2.05 15.64
N ASP A 295 -8.42 -2.51 14.74
CA ASP A 295 -8.62 -3.93 14.42
C ASP A 295 -7.54 -4.51 13.46
N GLY A 296 -6.47 -3.75 13.11
CA GLY A 296 -5.30 -4.26 12.41
C GLY A 296 -5.23 -3.95 10.91
N VAL A 297 -6.19 -3.19 10.34
CA VAL A 297 -6.10 -2.77 8.93
C VAL A 297 -5.03 -1.70 8.75
N SER A 298 -4.22 -1.85 7.71
CA SER A 298 -3.28 -0.81 7.25
C SER A 298 -3.70 -0.27 5.88
N PRO A 299 -3.45 1.01 5.57
CA PRO A 299 -3.76 1.56 4.25
C PRO A 299 -3.05 0.79 3.12
N GLY A 300 -3.80 0.38 2.11
CA GLY A 300 -3.32 -0.44 1.00
C GLY A 300 -3.90 -0.03 -0.35
N ASN A 301 -3.55 -0.76 -1.42
CA ASN A 301 -4.05 -0.51 -2.77
C ASN A 301 -5.20 -1.44 -3.18
N ASP A 302 -5.52 -2.43 -2.35
CA ASP A 302 -6.55 -3.43 -2.61
C ASP A 302 -7.25 -3.84 -1.30
N GLY A 303 -8.35 -4.54 -1.43
CA GLY A 303 -9.10 -5.12 -0.34
C GLY A 303 -9.44 -4.13 0.79
N ARG A 304 -9.28 -4.60 2.02
CA ARG A 304 -9.57 -3.83 3.24
C ARG A 304 -8.70 -2.57 3.38
N GLY A 305 -7.44 -2.66 2.98
CA GLY A 305 -6.49 -1.55 3.02
C GLY A 305 -6.87 -0.42 2.07
N TYR A 306 -7.43 -0.75 0.92
CA TYR A 306 -7.95 0.24 -0.03
C TYR A 306 -9.12 1.04 0.55
N VAL A 307 -10.06 0.36 1.21
CA VAL A 307 -11.20 1.04 1.85
C VAL A 307 -10.70 2.02 2.91
N LEU A 308 -9.82 1.59 3.81
CA LEU A 308 -9.23 2.46 4.84
C LEU A 308 -8.52 3.67 4.20
N ARG A 309 -7.73 3.44 3.17
CA ARG A 309 -7.04 4.51 2.43
C ARG A 309 -8.02 5.49 1.82
N ARG A 310 -9.08 5.01 1.18
CA ARG A 310 -10.15 5.84 0.61
C ARG A 310 -10.78 6.74 1.66
N LEU A 311 -11.14 6.20 2.82
CA LEU A 311 -11.73 6.96 3.93
C LEU A 311 -10.80 8.05 4.43
N LEU A 312 -9.54 7.73 4.74
CA LEU A 312 -8.55 8.72 5.20
C LEU A 312 -8.34 9.83 4.17
N ARG A 313 -8.27 9.50 2.88
CA ARG A 313 -8.11 10.50 1.82
C ARG A 313 -9.32 11.40 1.65
N ARG A 314 -10.53 10.88 1.83
CA ARG A 314 -11.76 11.71 1.87
C ARG A 314 -11.76 12.66 3.07
N VAL A 315 -11.29 12.22 4.24
CA VAL A 315 -11.09 13.11 5.41
C VAL A 315 -10.14 14.25 5.08
N ILE A 316 -8.96 13.93 4.54
CA ILE A 316 -7.90 14.92 4.25
C ILE A 316 -8.37 15.92 3.20
N ARG A 317 -9.03 15.43 2.12
CA ARG A 317 -9.58 16.31 1.08
C ARG A 317 -10.69 17.21 1.62
N SER A 318 -11.65 16.66 2.37
CA SER A 318 -12.72 17.43 2.97
C SER A 318 -12.18 18.52 3.90
N ALA A 319 -11.14 18.23 4.69
CA ALA A 319 -10.45 19.21 5.52
C ALA A 319 -9.80 20.33 4.67
N LYS A 320 -9.16 19.99 3.56
CA LYS A 320 -8.61 20.98 2.62
C LYS A 320 -9.68 21.90 2.02
N LEU A 321 -10.83 21.34 1.64
CA LEU A 321 -11.95 22.10 1.10
C LEU A 321 -12.60 23.03 2.15
N LEU A 322 -12.50 22.68 3.45
CA LEU A 322 -12.87 23.56 4.56
C LEU A 322 -11.79 24.62 4.87
N GLY A 323 -10.68 24.66 4.15
CA GLY A 323 -9.59 25.64 4.31
C GLY A 323 -8.56 25.26 5.35
N ILE A 324 -8.47 23.99 5.76
CA ILE A 324 -7.45 23.51 6.70
C ILE A 324 -6.19 23.09 5.94
N ASP A 325 -5.17 23.93 5.99
CA ASP A 325 -3.90 23.69 5.29
C ASP A 325 -2.85 22.91 6.12
N THR A 326 -3.08 22.80 7.42
CA THR A 326 -2.23 22.03 8.34
C THR A 326 -2.67 20.57 8.39
N THR A 327 -1.81 19.71 8.98
CA THR A 327 -2.19 18.33 9.32
C THR A 327 -3.21 18.33 10.45
N ILE A 328 -4.25 17.53 10.32
CA ILE A 328 -5.36 17.45 11.29
C ILE A 328 -5.67 16.01 11.73
N VAL A 329 -5.35 15.00 10.90
CA VAL A 329 -5.79 13.62 11.13
C VAL A 329 -5.33 13.10 12.49
N GLY A 330 -4.11 13.45 12.93
CA GLY A 330 -3.62 13.07 14.26
C GLY A 330 -4.47 13.57 15.42
N ASP A 331 -5.00 14.79 15.31
CA ASP A 331 -5.92 15.39 16.29
C ASP A 331 -7.31 14.76 16.23
N LEU A 332 -7.78 14.45 15.02
CA LEU A 332 -9.06 13.75 14.84
C LEU A 332 -9.03 12.36 15.48
N MET A 333 -7.93 11.60 15.29
CA MET A 333 -7.76 10.31 15.97
C MET A 333 -7.79 10.45 17.50
N ALA A 334 -7.20 11.49 18.05
CA ALA A 334 -7.26 11.76 19.49
C ALA A 334 -8.69 12.04 19.96
N THR A 335 -9.44 12.87 19.21
CA THR A 335 -10.84 13.17 19.53
C THR A 335 -11.72 11.91 19.46
N VAL A 336 -11.52 11.06 18.47
CA VAL A 336 -12.24 9.77 18.34
C VAL A 336 -11.90 8.84 19.52
N ARG A 337 -10.62 8.73 19.89
CA ARG A 337 -10.20 7.97 21.07
C ARG A 337 -10.94 8.44 22.31
N ASP A 338 -11.00 9.74 22.54
CA ASP A 338 -11.62 10.31 23.74
C ASP A 338 -13.14 10.08 23.76
N ALA A 339 -13.81 10.13 22.60
CA ALA A 339 -15.25 9.87 22.49
C ALA A 339 -15.61 8.39 22.60
N MET A 340 -14.80 7.49 22.03
CA MET A 340 -15.14 6.07 21.89
C MET A 340 -14.32 5.13 22.77
N GLY A 341 -13.21 5.59 23.34
CA GLY A 341 -12.35 4.79 24.23
C GLY A 341 -13.07 4.12 25.40
N PRO A 342 -14.06 4.77 26.06
CA PRO A 342 -14.85 4.11 27.09
C PRO A 342 -15.59 2.84 26.61
N SER A 343 -15.96 2.78 25.33
CA SER A 343 -16.64 1.62 24.72
C SER A 343 -15.68 0.65 24.03
N TYR A 344 -14.51 1.11 23.65
CA TYR A 344 -13.50 0.36 22.89
C TYR A 344 -12.10 0.65 23.45
N PRO A 345 -11.70 -0.04 24.55
CA PRO A 345 -10.43 0.20 25.24
C PRO A 345 -9.19 0.04 24.36
N GLU A 346 -9.29 -0.76 23.28
CA GLU A 346 -8.25 -0.95 22.30
C GLU A 346 -7.85 0.36 21.56
N LEU A 347 -8.78 1.30 21.42
CA LEU A 347 -8.47 2.62 20.86
C LEU A 347 -7.55 3.45 21.78
N VAL A 348 -7.55 3.14 23.07
CA VAL A 348 -6.68 3.79 24.07
C VAL A 348 -5.34 3.07 24.15
N SER A 349 -5.34 1.74 24.27
CA SER A 349 -4.11 0.96 24.42
C SER A 349 -3.21 1.03 23.16
N ASP A 350 -3.82 1.08 21.97
CA ASP A 350 -3.12 1.09 20.68
C ASP A 350 -3.04 2.48 20.03
N PHE A 351 -3.36 3.52 20.77
CA PHE A 351 -3.52 4.87 20.23
C PHE A 351 -2.31 5.37 19.43
N ASP A 352 -1.11 5.15 19.94
CA ASP A 352 0.12 5.61 19.28
C ASP A 352 0.31 4.94 17.90
N ARG A 353 -0.09 3.69 17.76
CA ARG A 353 -0.08 2.97 16.50
C ARG A 353 -1.13 3.54 15.55
N ILE A 354 -2.36 3.71 16.02
CA ILE A 354 -3.48 4.24 15.23
C ILE A 354 -3.11 5.62 14.68
N ARG A 355 -2.65 6.50 15.56
CA ARG A 355 -2.24 7.86 15.19
C ARG A 355 -1.09 7.87 14.18
N ARG A 356 -0.06 7.07 14.39
CA ARG A 356 1.11 7.00 13.50
C ARG A 356 0.73 6.56 12.09
N ILE A 357 -0.11 5.53 11.94
CA ILE A 357 -0.57 5.03 10.63
C ILE A 357 -1.41 6.09 9.91
N ALA A 358 -2.36 6.70 10.60
CA ALA A 358 -3.24 7.70 10.03
C ALA A 358 -2.48 8.98 9.59
N VAL A 359 -1.56 9.47 10.40
CA VAL A 359 -0.71 10.65 10.09
C VAL A 359 0.27 10.35 8.95
N ALA A 360 0.78 9.12 8.85
CA ALA A 360 1.66 8.73 7.75
C ALA A 360 0.92 8.78 6.40
N GLU A 361 -0.34 8.29 6.34
CA GLU A 361 -1.17 8.39 5.11
C GLU A 361 -1.51 9.86 4.80
N GLU A 362 -1.81 10.69 5.82
CA GLU A 362 -2.03 12.13 5.61
C GLU A 362 -0.80 12.82 5.00
N THR A 363 0.38 12.54 5.53
CA THR A 363 1.64 13.10 5.04
C THR A 363 1.92 12.68 3.60
N ALA A 364 1.72 11.40 3.29
CA ALA A 364 1.91 10.86 1.95
C ALA A 364 0.89 11.46 0.96
N PHE A 365 -0.38 11.49 1.35
CA PHE A 365 -1.46 11.96 0.47
C PHE A 365 -1.41 13.46 0.22
N ASN A 366 -1.03 14.28 1.19
CA ASN A 366 -0.87 15.73 0.98
C ASN A 366 0.13 16.03 -0.15
N ARG A 367 1.19 15.24 -0.31
CA ARG A 367 2.13 15.37 -1.44
C ARG A 367 1.46 15.02 -2.78
N THR A 368 0.71 13.92 -2.79
CA THR A 368 -0.03 13.46 -3.97
C THR A 368 -1.14 14.44 -4.35
N LEU A 369 -1.84 15.01 -3.37
CA LEU A 369 -2.94 15.94 -3.59
C LEU A 369 -2.47 17.21 -4.29
N VAL A 370 -1.35 17.79 -3.86
CA VAL A 370 -0.78 19.00 -4.48
C VAL A 370 -0.39 18.77 -5.94
N SER A 371 0.27 17.67 -6.25
CA SER A 371 0.68 17.34 -7.62
C SER A 371 -0.51 16.86 -8.48
N GLY A 372 -1.38 16.03 -7.93
CA GLY A 372 -2.53 15.45 -8.62
C GLY A 372 -3.62 16.47 -8.94
N SER A 373 -3.93 17.40 -8.02
CA SER A 373 -4.92 18.45 -8.30
C SER A 373 -4.47 19.35 -9.46
N ARG A 374 -3.20 19.74 -9.50
CA ARG A 374 -2.67 20.53 -10.63
C ARG A 374 -2.82 19.78 -11.97
N LEU A 375 -2.48 18.50 -11.98
CA LEU A 375 -2.60 17.66 -13.19
C LEU A 375 -4.06 17.48 -13.59
N PHE A 376 -4.95 17.29 -12.61
CA PHE A 376 -6.39 17.22 -12.88
C PHE A 376 -6.89 18.53 -13.47
N ASP A 377 -6.50 19.68 -12.96
CA ASP A 377 -6.89 21.00 -13.49
C ASP A 377 -6.43 21.20 -14.95
N GLU A 378 -5.23 20.72 -15.28
CA GLU A 378 -4.71 20.69 -16.66
C GLU A 378 -5.60 19.81 -17.57
N VAL A 379 -5.93 18.59 -17.11
CA VAL A 379 -6.81 17.65 -17.83
C VAL A 379 -8.23 18.21 -17.98
N ALA A 380 -8.80 18.75 -16.90
CA ALA A 380 -10.13 19.34 -16.92
C ALA A 380 -10.21 20.57 -17.84
N GLY A 381 -9.17 21.41 -17.82
CA GLY A 381 -9.04 22.54 -18.73
C GLY A 381 -8.96 22.11 -20.21
N ALA A 382 -8.16 21.10 -20.50
CA ALA A 382 -8.04 20.53 -21.86
C ALA A 382 -9.37 19.89 -22.32
N THR A 383 -10.05 19.16 -21.45
CA THR A 383 -11.36 18.54 -21.71
C THR A 383 -12.40 19.60 -22.06
N LYS A 384 -12.51 20.68 -21.25
CA LYS A 384 -13.42 21.81 -21.54
C LYS A 384 -13.06 22.52 -22.84
N ALA A 385 -11.77 22.73 -23.11
CA ALA A 385 -11.29 23.38 -24.33
C ALA A 385 -11.58 22.55 -25.61
N SER A 386 -11.61 21.23 -25.50
CA SER A 386 -11.99 20.32 -26.60
C SER A 386 -13.50 20.27 -26.87
N GLY A 387 -14.31 20.93 -26.06
CA GLY A 387 -15.78 20.95 -26.18
C GLY A 387 -16.46 19.67 -25.69
N THR A 388 -15.73 18.80 -24.96
CA THR A 388 -16.30 17.61 -24.31
C THR A 388 -16.55 17.86 -22.83
N ALA A 389 -17.53 17.16 -22.26
CA ALA A 389 -17.81 17.19 -20.83
C ALA A 389 -17.31 15.93 -20.11
N VAL A 390 -16.54 15.09 -20.80
CA VAL A 390 -16.12 13.79 -20.28
C VAL A 390 -14.59 13.73 -20.26
N VAL A 391 -14.01 13.57 -19.10
CA VAL A 391 -12.58 13.24 -18.90
C VAL A 391 -12.35 11.83 -19.42
N SER A 392 -11.34 11.63 -20.28
CA SER A 392 -11.09 10.33 -20.89
C SER A 392 -10.65 9.28 -19.87
N GLY A 393 -10.99 8.00 -20.12
CA GLY A 393 -10.53 6.88 -19.30
C GLY A 393 -8.99 6.77 -19.26
N SER A 394 -8.29 7.20 -20.32
CA SER A 394 -6.82 7.20 -20.36
C SER A 394 -6.20 8.29 -19.48
N ASP A 395 -6.79 9.47 -19.41
CA ASP A 395 -6.33 10.54 -18.51
C ASP A 395 -6.58 10.16 -17.06
N ALA A 396 -7.77 9.63 -16.77
CA ALA A 396 -8.11 9.11 -15.44
C ALA A 396 -7.17 7.97 -15.03
N PHE A 397 -6.82 7.06 -15.95
CA PHE A 397 -5.86 5.99 -15.71
C PHE A 397 -4.45 6.55 -15.44
N THR A 398 -4.01 7.54 -16.20
CA THR A 398 -2.71 8.19 -15.99
C THR A 398 -2.62 8.88 -14.63
N LEU A 399 -3.66 9.60 -14.22
CA LEU A 399 -3.76 10.20 -12.89
C LEU A 399 -3.66 9.12 -11.80
N HIS A 400 -4.34 7.99 -11.98
CA HIS A 400 -4.37 6.91 -11.01
C HIS A 400 -3.06 6.11 -10.96
N ASP A 401 -2.62 5.58 -12.09
CA ASP A 401 -1.52 4.61 -12.18
C ASP A 401 -0.13 5.28 -12.05
N THR A 402 0.05 6.42 -12.70
CA THR A 402 1.35 7.10 -12.76
C THR A 402 1.55 8.06 -11.58
N TYR A 403 0.50 8.77 -11.19
CA TYR A 403 0.61 9.80 -10.16
C TYR A 403 -0.01 9.41 -8.82
N GLY A 404 -0.63 8.23 -8.73
CA GLY A 404 -1.25 7.72 -7.50
C GLY A 404 -2.49 8.51 -7.05
N PHE A 405 -3.14 9.23 -7.98
CA PHE A 405 -4.33 10.03 -7.72
C PHE A 405 -5.57 9.15 -7.85
N PRO A 406 -6.32 8.87 -6.77
CA PRO A 406 -7.41 7.91 -6.81
C PRO A 406 -8.50 8.25 -7.82
N ILE A 407 -9.07 7.24 -8.46
CA ILE A 407 -10.16 7.44 -9.44
C ILE A 407 -11.39 8.11 -8.82
N GLU A 408 -11.73 7.74 -7.59
CA GLU A 408 -12.87 8.32 -6.86
C GLU A 408 -12.68 9.83 -6.68
N LEU A 409 -11.45 10.26 -6.40
CA LEU A 409 -11.13 11.68 -6.28
C LEU A 409 -11.21 12.38 -7.64
N THR A 410 -10.80 11.70 -8.72
CA THR A 410 -10.97 12.21 -10.08
C THR A 410 -12.45 12.38 -10.43
N LEU A 411 -13.30 11.43 -10.02
CA LEU A 411 -14.76 11.48 -10.20
C LEU A 411 -15.38 12.65 -9.44
N GLU A 412 -15.05 12.82 -8.17
CA GLU A 412 -15.53 13.90 -7.32
C GLU A 412 -15.13 15.28 -7.89
N MET A 413 -13.85 15.45 -8.26
CA MET A 413 -13.38 16.72 -8.82
C MET A 413 -13.97 17.01 -10.20
N ALA A 414 -14.20 15.99 -11.01
CA ALA A 414 -14.88 16.12 -12.30
C ALA A 414 -16.31 16.63 -12.09
N ALA A 415 -17.07 16.03 -11.17
CA ALA A 415 -18.43 16.45 -10.84
C ALA A 415 -18.47 17.91 -10.33
N GLU A 416 -17.57 18.30 -9.44
CA GLU A 416 -17.44 19.68 -8.93
C GLU A 416 -17.17 20.70 -10.04
N THR A 417 -16.46 20.29 -11.10
CA THR A 417 -16.16 21.16 -12.25
C THR A 417 -17.17 21.06 -13.39
N GLY A 418 -18.26 20.30 -13.20
CA GLY A 418 -19.30 20.07 -14.20
C GLY A 418 -18.88 19.12 -15.32
N LEU A 419 -17.91 18.22 -15.04
CA LEU A 419 -17.46 17.17 -15.95
C LEU A 419 -17.89 15.80 -15.42
N THR A 420 -17.87 14.81 -16.31
CA THR A 420 -17.95 13.37 -15.98
C THR A 420 -16.66 12.67 -16.37
N VAL A 421 -16.50 11.41 -15.98
CA VAL A 421 -15.32 10.59 -16.30
C VAL A 421 -15.75 9.34 -17.04
N ASP A 422 -15.00 8.93 -18.04
CA ASP A 422 -15.16 7.64 -18.72
C ASP A 422 -14.64 6.49 -17.83
N GLU A 423 -15.48 6.07 -16.88
CA GLU A 423 -15.16 4.97 -15.99
C GLU A 423 -15.01 3.62 -16.69
N ALA A 424 -15.72 3.41 -17.80
CA ALA A 424 -15.64 2.15 -18.54
C ALA A 424 -14.24 2.00 -19.18
N GLY A 425 -13.76 3.04 -19.84
CA GLY A 425 -12.39 3.09 -20.37
C GLY A 425 -11.32 2.98 -19.29
N PHE A 426 -11.52 3.62 -18.13
CA PHE A 426 -10.61 3.46 -17.00
C PHE A 426 -10.55 2.00 -16.51
N ARG A 427 -11.71 1.35 -16.30
CA ARG A 427 -11.78 -0.03 -15.82
C ARG A 427 -11.13 -1.01 -16.80
N GLU A 428 -11.29 -0.78 -18.10
CA GLU A 428 -10.63 -1.58 -19.13
C GLU A 428 -9.10 -1.49 -19.06
N LEU A 429 -8.55 -0.28 -18.93
CA LEU A 429 -7.11 -0.05 -18.79
C LEU A 429 -6.55 -0.67 -17.51
N MET A 430 -7.27 -0.56 -16.41
CA MET A 430 -6.92 -1.24 -15.15
C MET A 430 -6.95 -2.77 -15.27
N ALA A 431 -7.90 -3.33 -16.04
CA ALA A 431 -7.95 -4.76 -16.29
C ALA A 431 -6.76 -5.23 -17.15
N GLN A 432 -6.39 -4.44 -18.17
CA GLN A 432 -5.20 -4.70 -18.99
C GLN A 432 -3.91 -4.63 -18.19
N GLN A 433 -3.76 -3.65 -17.28
CA GLN A 433 -2.61 -3.55 -16.38
C GLN A 433 -2.51 -4.78 -15.48
N ARG A 434 -3.63 -5.18 -14.82
CA ARG A 434 -3.68 -6.40 -13.99
C ARG A 434 -3.34 -7.65 -14.76
N LYS A 435 -3.81 -7.77 -16.03
CA LYS A 435 -3.49 -8.89 -16.90
C LYS A 435 -1.99 -8.92 -17.24
N ARG A 436 -1.36 -7.76 -17.52
CA ARG A 436 0.09 -7.64 -17.76
C ARG A 436 0.88 -8.02 -16.51
N ALA A 437 0.52 -7.49 -15.35
CA ALA A 437 1.16 -7.82 -14.07
C ALA A 437 1.03 -9.31 -13.73
N LYS A 438 -0.13 -9.93 -13.97
CA LYS A 438 -0.33 -11.38 -13.84
C LYS A 438 0.50 -12.18 -14.85
N ALA A 439 0.60 -11.71 -16.09
CA ALA A 439 1.39 -12.36 -17.12
C ALA A 439 2.89 -12.29 -16.81
N ASP A 440 3.39 -11.16 -16.32
CA ASP A 440 4.77 -10.98 -15.87
C ASP A 440 5.07 -11.84 -14.62
N ALA A 441 4.12 -11.91 -13.67
CA ALA A 441 4.21 -12.79 -12.52
C ALA A 441 4.15 -14.28 -12.91
N ALA A 442 3.32 -14.64 -13.90
CA ALA A 442 3.21 -16.00 -14.44
C ALA A 442 4.43 -16.38 -15.29
N ALA A 443 5.03 -15.43 -16.01
CA ALA A 443 6.27 -15.64 -16.74
C ALA A 443 7.48 -15.85 -15.79
N ARG A 444 7.41 -15.27 -14.60
CA ARG A 444 8.40 -15.50 -13.51
C ARG A 444 8.10 -16.77 -12.70
N LYS A 445 6.83 -17.15 -12.53
CA LYS A 445 6.39 -18.46 -12.06
C LYS A 445 6.31 -19.35 -13.29
N HIS A 446 7.28 -20.23 -13.44
CA HIS A 446 7.38 -21.20 -14.54
C HIS A 446 6.03 -21.85 -14.83
N ALA A 447 5.73 -22.06 -16.11
CA ALA A 447 4.50 -22.63 -16.63
C ALA A 447 3.88 -23.68 -15.71
N HIS A 448 2.59 -23.49 -15.40
CA HIS A 448 1.79 -24.52 -14.74
C HIS A 448 2.02 -25.83 -15.47
N ALA A 449 2.65 -26.81 -14.81
CA ALA A 449 2.69 -28.16 -15.28
C ALA A 449 1.23 -28.59 -15.50
N ASP A 450 0.95 -29.24 -16.60
CA ASP A 450 -0.37 -29.81 -16.85
C ASP A 450 -0.64 -30.85 -15.76
N LEU A 451 -1.47 -30.47 -14.78
CA LEU A 451 -1.81 -31.32 -13.63
C LEU A 451 -2.34 -32.70 -14.05
N THR A 452 -2.87 -32.79 -15.27
CA THR A 452 -3.41 -34.02 -15.85
C THR A 452 -2.33 -35.12 -15.98
N ALA A 453 -1.08 -34.72 -16.28
CA ALA A 453 0.02 -35.66 -16.43
C ALA A 453 0.46 -36.32 -15.11
N TYR A 454 0.26 -35.65 -13.97
CA TYR A 454 0.68 -36.13 -12.66
C TYR A 454 -0.46 -36.75 -11.84
N ARG A 455 -1.69 -36.73 -12.36
CA ARG A 455 -2.90 -37.11 -11.62
C ARG A 455 -2.83 -38.50 -11.01
N GLU A 456 -2.37 -39.49 -11.76
CA GLU A 456 -2.23 -40.84 -11.26
C GLU A 456 -1.27 -40.95 -10.07
N LEU A 457 -0.18 -40.16 -10.08
CA LEU A 457 0.81 -40.17 -8.98
C LEU A 457 0.29 -39.40 -7.76
N VAL A 458 -0.47 -38.33 -7.97
CA VAL A 458 -1.14 -37.59 -6.89
C VAL A 458 -2.20 -38.47 -6.21
N ASP A 459 -2.98 -39.19 -6.99
CA ASP A 459 -4.01 -40.12 -6.49
C ASP A 459 -3.41 -41.36 -5.79
N ALA A 460 -2.17 -41.74 -6.14
CA ALA A 460 -1.44 -42.85 -5.51
C ALA A 460 -0.89 -42.52 -4.11
N GLY A 461 -0.77 -41.23 -3.77
CA GLY A 461 -0.39 -40.74 -2.44
C GLY A 461 0.69 -39.66 -2.45
N PRO A 462 0.94 -39.03 -1.27
CA PRO A 462 1.92 -37.95 -1.13
C PRO A 462 3.36 -38.50 -1.15
N THR A 463 4.30 -37.67 -1.62
CA THR A 463 5.72 -37.91 -1.40
C THR A 463 6.07 -37.65 0.07
N GLU A 464 6.77 -38.59 0.70
CA GLU A 464 7.33 -38.45 2.05
C GLU A 464 8.54 -37.50 2.02
N PHE A 465 8.48 -36.41 2.75
CA PHE A 465 9.62 -35.49 2.89
C PHE A 465 10.46 -35.84 4.11
N THR A 466 11.67 -36.35 3.90
CA THR A 466 12.59 -36.74 4.96
C THR A 466 13.64 -35.67 5.29
N GLY A 467 13.64 -34.55 4.53
CA GLY A 467 14.69 -33.55 4.55
C GLY A 467 14.71 -32.62 5.77
N PHE A 468 13.86 -32.84 6.78
CA PHE A 468 14.04 -32.20 8.07
C PHE A 468 15.19 -32.82 8.88
N ASP A 469 15.38 -34.13 8.76
CA ASP A 469 16.32 -34.92 9.58
C ASP A 469 17.46 -35.50 8.75
N GLU A 470 17.24 -35.72 7.45
CA GLU A 470 18.19 -36.43 6.57
C GLU A 470 18.59 -35.59 5.37
N LEU A 471 19.85 -35.71 4.94
CA LEU A 471 20.33 -35.12 3.68
C LEU A 471 20.36 -36.13 2.54
N THR A 472 20.19 -37.42 2.84
CA THR A 472 20.25 -38.50 1.85
C THR A 472 19.20 -39.53 2.18
N SER A 473 18.40 -39.94 1.20
CA SER A 473 17.41 -41.00 1.36
C SER A 473 17.43 -41.95 0.18
N GLU A 474 17.26 -43.28 0.46
CA GLU A 474 16.94 -44.24 -0.56
C GLU A 474 15.44 -44.10 -0.89
N ALA A 475 15.10 -44.06 -2.16
CA ALA A 475 13.75 -43.80 -2.66
C ALA A 475 13.42 -44.65 -3.87
N ARG A 476 12.14 -44.85 -4.15
CA ARG A 476 11.64 -45.47 -5.36
C ARG A 476 11.26 -44.44 -6.40
N LEU A 477 11.68 -44.60 -7.63
CA LEU A 477 11.33 -43.76 -8.77
C LEU A 477 9.91 -44.08 -9.23
N LEU A 478 8.93 -43.22 -8.92
CA LEU A 478 7.50 -43.41 -9.22
C LEU A 478 7.12 -42.95 -10.61
N GLY A 479 7.85 -42.02 -11.19
CA GLY A 479 7.54 -41.50 -12.52
C GLY A 479 8.66 -40.67 -13.10
N ILE A 480 8.77 -40.71 -14.41
CA ILE A 480 9.74 -39.96 -15.21
C ILE A 480 8.94 -39.14 -16.22
N PHE A 481 9.22 -37.84 -16.32
CA PHE A 481 8.58 -36.94 -17.28
C PHE A 481 9.64 -36.26 -18.13
N VAL A 482 9.39 -36.19 -19.43
CA VAL A 482 10.17 -35.44 -20.41
C VAL A 482 9.21 -34.51 -21.13
N ASP A 483 9.47 -33.20 -21.02
CA ASP A 483 8.60 -32.13 -21.52
C ASP A 483 7.12 -32.29 -21.12
N GLY A 484 6.89 -32.69 -19.84
CA GLY A 484 5.56 -32.88 -19.28
C GLY A 484 4.85 -34.17 -19.70
N LYS A 485 5.51 -35.07 -20.42
CA LYS A 485 4.96 -36.40 -20.79
C LYS A 485 5.63 -37.50 -19.99
N ARG A 486 4.85 -38.41 -19.41
CA ARG A 486 5.35 -39.54 -18.69
C ARG A 486 5.99 -40.54 -19.66
N VAL A 487 7.22 -40.97 -19.32
CA VAL A 487 8.01 -41.96 -20.06
C VAL A 487 8.53 -43.01 -19.11
N PRO A 488 8.68 -44.28 -19.55
CA PRO A 488 9.17 -45.37 -18.66
C PRO A 488 10.67 -45.32 -18.38
N VAL A 489 11.44 -44.60 -19.25
CA VAL A 489 12.91 -44.60 -19.18
C VAL A 489 13.43 -43.26 -19.69
N VAL A 490 14.50 -42.75 -19.06
CA VAL A 490 15.31 -41.64 -19.56
C VAL A 490 16.80 -41.95 -19.45
N ALA A 491 17.55 -41.68 -20.51
CA ALA A 491 19.01 -41.96 -20.57
C ALA A 491 19.81 -40.69 -20.88
N HIS A 492 21.05 -40.68 -20.46
CA HIS A 492 22.02 -39.66 -20.83
C HIS A 492 22.27 -39.70 -22.35
N SER A 493 22.13 -38.56 -23.03
CA SER A 493 22.50 -38.44 -24.46
C SER A 493 23.98 -38.23 -24.65
N SER A 494 24.67 -39.23 -25.20
CA SER A 494 26.13 -39.23 -25.46
C SER A 494 26.55 -38.35 -26.68
N SER A 495 25.58 -37.74 -27.40
CA SER A 495 25.86 -36.99 -28.63
C SER A 495 26.30 -35.54 -28.42
N GLY A 496 26.40 -35.07 -27.16
CA GLY A 496 26.85 -33.69 -26.86
C GLY A 496 25.95 -32.57 -27.39
N GLU A 497 25.00 -32.92 -28.25
CA GLU A 497 23.84 -32.06 -28.56
C GLU A 497 22.84 -32.34 -27.45
N ALA A 498 22.56 -31.30 -26.64
CA ALA A 498 21.35 -31.30 -25.88
C ALA A 498 20.22 -31.53 -26.89
N VAL A 499 19.64 -32.71 -26.90
CA VAL A 499 18.42 -33.00 -27.66
C VAL A 499 17.41 -31.98 -27.09
N GLY A 500 17.06 -31.03 -27.92
CA GLY A 500 16.37 -29.80 -27.63
C GLY A 500 15.81 -29.66 -26.24
N ALA A 501 16.42 -28.85 -25.39
CA ALA A 501 15.98 -28.37 -24.06
C ALA A 501 14.93 -29.24 -23.33
N ASP A 502 15.13 -30.56 -23.32
CA ASP A 502 14.16 -31.49 -22.74
C ASP A 502 14.17 -31.32 -21.22
N ARG A 503 13.08 -30.83 -20.71
CA ARG A 503 12.86 -30.70 -19.27
C ARG A 503 12.58 -32.08 -18.71
N VAL A 504 13.61 -32.69 -18.06
CA VAL A 504 13.48 -33.97 -17.37
C VAL A 504 13.05 -33.76 -15.93
N GLU A 505 12.03 -34.49 -15.50
CA GLU A 505 11.51 -34.46 -14.15
C GLU A 505 11.36 -35.89 -13.60
N LEU A 506 11.84 -36.07 -12.37
CA LEU A 506 11.75 -37.33 -11.64
C LEU A 506 10.84 -37.15 -10.42
N VAL A 507 9.96 -38.13 -10.20
CA VAL A 507 9.05 -38.18 -9.05
C VAL A 507 9.42 -39.38 -8.19
N LEU A 508 9.64 -39.14 -6.90
CA LEU A 508 10.04 -40.15 -5.93
C LEU A 508 8.94 -40.39 -4.88
N ASP A 509 8.90 -41.55 -4.28
CA ASP A 509 8.02 -41.89 -3.16
C ASP A 509 8.43 -41.13 -1.88
N ARG A 510 9.74 -40.90 -1.70
CA ARG A 510 10.30 -40.09 -0.60
C ARG A 510 11.51 -39.30 -1.05
N THR A 511 11.79 -38.18 -0.39
CA THR A 511 12.91 -37.33 -0.78
C THR A 511 13.43 -36.49 0.38
N PRO A 512 14.79 -36.29 0.48
CA PRO A 512 15.38 -35.34 1.41
C PRO A 512 15.46 -33.92 0.82
N LEU A 513 15.15 -33.75 -0.48
CA LEU A 513 15.29 -32.49 -1.21
C LEU A 513 14.10 -31.56 -0.98
N TYR A 514 14.34 -30.36 -0.44
CA TYR A 514 13.31 -29.37 -0.15
C TYR A 514 12.77 -28.77 -1.43
N ALA A 515 11.44 -28.73 -1.57
CA ALA A 515 10.77 -28.05 -2.67
C ALA A 515 10.53 -26.57 -2.32
N GLU A 516 10.70 -25.66 -3.28
CA GLU A 516 10.49 -24.23 -3.10
C GLU A 516 9.13 -23.93 -2.45
N SER A 517 9.18 -23.37 -1.25
CA SER A 517 7.99 -23.05 -0.46
C SER A 517 8.35 -22.06 0.65
N GLY A 518 7.36 -21.26 1.12
CA GLY A 518 7.52 -20.38 2.28
C GLY A 518 8.67 -19.37 2.15
N GLY A 519 9.03 -18.97 0.92
CA GLY A 519 10.14 -18.06 0.65
C GLY A 519 11.53 -18.70 0.64
N GLN A 520 11.66 -20.00 1.01
CA GLN A 520 12.93 -20.72 0.87
C GLN A 520 13.03 -21.34 -0.52
N LEU A 521 14.17 -21.12 -1.21
CA LEU A 521 14.45 -21.72 -2.51
C LEU A 521 14.57 -23.24 -2.38
N ALA A 522 14.28 -23.93 -3.51
CA ALA A 522 14.48 -25.36 -3.61
C ALA A 522 15.94 -25.78 -3.37
N ASP A 523 16.11 -27.00 -2.91
CA ASP A 523 17.43 -27.59 -2.86
C ASP A 523 17.96 -27.95 -4.24
N VAL A 524 19.26 -27.95 -4.33
CA VAL A 524 20.01 -28.64 -5.38
C VAL A 524 20.67 -29.91 -4.81
N GLY A 525 21.02 -30.86 -5.67
CA GLY A 525 21.62 -32.10 -5.20
C GLY A 525 21.78 -33.10 -6.31
N THR A 526 21.72 -34.39 -5.97
CA THR A 526 21.88 -35.48 -6.93
C THR A 526 20.88 -36.60 -6.68
N ILE A 527 20.48 -37.26 -7.76
CA ILE A 527 19.74 -38.52 -7.72
C ILE A 527 20.64 -39.55 -8.43
N SER A 528 20.97 -40.66 -7.78
CA SER A 528 21.79 -41.72 -8.33
C SER A 528 21.09 -43.06 -8.15
N GLY A 529 21.25 -43.93 -9.10
CA GLY A 529 20.64 -45.27 -9.08
C GLY A 529 21.61 -46.35 -9.63
N THR A 530 21.38 -47.58 -9.23
CA THR A 530 22.03 -48.76 -9.78
C THR A 530 20.94 -49.69 -10.30
N GLY A 531 20.36 -49.34 -11.46
CA GLY A 531 19.29 -50.12 -12.10
C GLY A 531 19.80 -51.13 -13.11
N ALA A 532 18.88 -51.76 -13.87
CA ALA A 532 19.19 -52.73 -14.90
C ALA A 532 20.12 -52.19 -16.01
N GLY A 533 20.21 -50.88 -16.19
CA GLY A 533 21.09 -50.18 -17.14
C GLY A 533 22.47 -49.81 -16.62
N GLY A 534 22.84 -50.14 -15.35
CA GLY A 534 24.11 -49.79 -14.72
C GLY A 534 23.98 -48.60 -13.75
N SER A 535 25.12 -47.92 -13.49
CA SER A 535 25.15 -46.76 -12.61
C SER A 535 24.60 -45.50 -13.34
N ALA A 536 23.51 -44.92 -12.82
CA ALA A 536 22.92 -43.72 -13.31
C ALA A 536 23.12 -42.53 -12.34
N ARG A 537 23.25 -41.30 -12.87
CA ARG A 537 23.41 -40.09 -12.08
C ARG A 537 22.72 -38.92 -12.77
N ALA A 538 22.01 -38.15 -11.98
CA ALA A 538 21.38 -36.92 -12.41
C ALA A 538 21.65 -35.79 -11.37
N ALA A 539 21.95 -34.60 -11.84
CA ALA A 539 22.02 -33.39 -11.01
C ALA A 539 20.61 -32.77 -10.87
N VAL A 540 20.17 -32.55 -9.64
CA VAL A 540 18.93 -31.87 -9.33
C VAL A 540 19.17 -30.35 -9.35
N THR A 541 18.42 -29.66 -10.17
CA THR A 541 18.56 -28.21 -10.36
C THR A 541 17.42 -27.41 -9.71
N ASP A 542 16.26 -28.06 -9.48
CA ASP A 542 15.08 -27.45 -8.89
C ASP A 542 14.16 -28.56 -8.35
N VAL A 543 13.38 -28.22 -7.32
CA VAL A 543 12.34 -29.11 -6.77
C VAL A 543 11.06 -28.31 -6.55
N GLN A 544 9.95 -28.79 -7.08
CA GLN A 544 8.66 -28.13 -7.00
C GLN A 544 7.59 -29.05 -6.41
N LYS A 545 6.54 -28.47 -5.80
CA LYS A 545 5.37 -29.22 -5.32
C LYS A 545 4.23 -29.14 -6.31
N ILE A 546 3.70 -30.28 -6.71
CA ILE A 546 2.46 -30.38 -7.48
C ILE A 546 1.33 -30.83 -6.55
N ALA A 547 0.15 -30.22 -6.68
CA ALA A 547 -1.03 -30.46 -5.83
C ALA A 547 -0.74 -30.41 -4.31
N LYS A 548 0.29 -29.67 -3.89
CA LYS A 548 0.78 -29.53 -2.50
C LYS A 548 1.35 -30.81 -1.87
N THR A 549 1.27 -31.95 -2.54
CA THR A 549 1.60 -33.27 -1.96
C THR A 549 2.67 -34.03 -2.71
N LEU A 550 2.92 -33.74 -4.00
CA LEU A 550 3.87 -34.48 -4.82
C LEU A 550 5.13 -33.63 -5.08
N TRP A 551 6.31 -34.15 -4.75
CA TRP A 551 7.60 -33.52 -5.05
C TRP A 551 8.11 -33.94 -6.41
N VAL A 552 8.37 -32.97 -7.29
CA VAL A 552 8.86 -33.13 -8.64
C VAL A 552 10.25 -32.53 -8.74
N HIS A 553 11.26 -33.41 -9.03
CA HIS A 553 12.65 -33.02 -9.11
C HIS A 553 13.01 -32.76 -10.56
N ARG A 554 13.40 -31.53 -10.89
CA ARG A 554 13.97 -31.19 -12.21
C ARG A 554 15.43 -31.54 -12.23
N VAL A 555 15.82 -32.33 -13.22
CA VAL A 555 17.13 -32.90 -13.26
C VAL A 555 17.80 -32.75 -14.62
N ASN A 556 19.15 -32.72 -14.56
CA ASN A 556 19.99 -32.94 -15.73
C ASN A 556 20.62 -34.35 -15.58
N VAL A 557 20.33 -35.29 -16.49
CA VAL A 557 20.90 -36.63 -16.47
C VAL A 557 22.34 -36.53 -16.94
N GLU A 558 23.27 -36.85 -16.02
CA GLU A 558 24.73 -36.71 -16.24
C GLU A 558 25.32 -38.00 -16.82
N SER A 559 24.80 -39.17 -16.44
CA SER A 559 25.28 -40.49 -16.90
C SER A 559 24.23 -41.57 -16.67
N GLY A 560 24.31 -42.67 -17.45
CA GLY A 560 23.46 -43.85 -17.32
C GLY A 560 22.02 -43.61 -17.74
N GLU A 561 21.12 -44.49 -17.28
CA GLU A 561 19.69 -44.41 -17.54
C GLU A 561 18.87 -44.61 -16.25
N PHE A 562 17.74 -43.96 -16.14
CA PHE A 562 16.75 -44.13 -15.09
C PHE A 562 15.54 -44.84 -15.65
N VAL A 563 15.06 -45.87 -14.96
CA VAL A 563 13.87 -46.66 -15.32
C VAL A 563 12.82 -46.47 -14.22
N GLU A 564 11.56 -46.25 -14.59
CA GLU A 564 10.47 -46.15 -13.63
C GLU A 564 10.36 -47.45 -12.79
N GLY A 565 10.29 -47.27 -11.47
CA GLY A 565 10.30 -48.39 -10.50
C GLY A 565 11.66 -48.71 -9.90
N ASP A 566 12.75 -48.13 -10.41
CA ASP A 566 14.09 -48.34 -9.86
C ASP A 566 14.21 -47.77 -8.44
N THR A 567 15.11 -48.36 -7.68
CA THR A 567 15.58 -47.80 -6.41
C THR A 567 16.71 -46.82 -6.69
N VAL A 568 16.56 -45.60 -6.16
CA VAL A 568 17.53 -44.54 -6.33
C VAL A 568 17.91 -43.94 -4.97
N VAL A 569 19.06 -43.30 -4.91
CA VAL A 569 19.50 -42.50 -3.76
C VAL A 569 19.42 -41.03 -4.12
N ALA A 570 18.54 -40.30 -3.43
CA ALA A 570 18.42 -38.85 -3.53
C ALA A 570 19.26 -38.20 -2.43
N ALA A 571 20.11 -37.24 -2.77
CA ALA A 571 20.97 -36.53 -1.84
C ALA A 571 20.94 -35.02 -2.08
N ALA A 572 20.62 -34.26 -1.05
CA ALA A 572 20.71 -32.81 -1.06
C ALA A 572 22.18 -32.35 -0.95
N ASP A 573 22.55 -31.28 -1.66
CA ASP A 573 23.85 -30.66 -1.47
C ASP A 573 23.96 -30.09 -0.05
N SER A 574 24.92 -30.58 0.72
CA SER A 574 25.04 -30.18 2.13
C SER A 574 25.47 -28.74 2.35
N GLY A 575 26.22 -28.17 1.40
CA GLY A 575 26.62 -26.76 1.46
C GLY A 575 25.44 -25.81 1.13
N TRP A 576 24.69 -26.16 0.08
CA TRP A 576 23.47 -25.43 -0.30
C TRP A 576 22.42 -25.48 0.81
N ARG A 577 22.06 -26.67 1.30
CA ARG A 577 21.12 -26.88 2.40
C ARG A 577 21.51 -26.09 3.65
N ARG A 578 22.81 -26.18 4.05
CA ARG A 578 23.30 -25.41 5.20
C ARG A 578 23.10 -23.91 5.01
N GLY A 579 23.48 -23.38 3.85
CA GLY A 579 23.28 -21.96 3.56
C GLY A 579 21.80 -21.57 3.52
N ALA A 580 20.92 -22.42 2.97
CA ALA A 580 19.48 -22.19 2.94
C ALA A 580 18.86 -22.21 4.34
N THR A 581 19.23 -23.17 5.21
CA THR A 581 18.76 -23.22 6.61
C THR A 581 19.26 -22.04 7.42
N GLN A 582 20.50 -21.58 7.20
CA GLN A 582 21.04 -20.37 7.81
C GLN A 582 20.23 -19.13 7.39
N GLY A 583 19.94 -18.99 6.09
CA GLY A 583 19.13 -17.88 5.57
C GLY A 583 17.71 -17.88 6.13
N HIS A 584 17.08 -19.05 6.20
CA HIS A 584 15.71 -19.17 6.70
C HIS A 584 15.62 -18.90 8.21
N SER A 585 16.47 -19.53 9.01
CA SER A 585 16.51 -19.25 10.46
C SER A 585 16.93 -17.81 10.75
N GLY A 586 17.86 -17.25 9.95
CA GLY A 586 18.20 -15.82 10.01
C GLY A 586 17.02 -14.91 9.74
N THR A 587 16.10 -15.30 8.86
CA THR A 587 14.86 -14.57 8.59
C THR A 587 13.97 -14.49 9.83
N HIS A 588 13.81 -15.61 10.57
CA HIS A 588 13.06 -15.60 11.84
C HIS A 588 13.73 -14.68 12.87
N MET A 589 15.06 -14.66 12.96
CA MET A 589 15.78 -13.75 13.87
C MET A 589 15.58 -12.29 13.50
N VAL A 590 15.70 -11.94 12.21
CA VAL A 590 15.45 -10.58 11.72
C VAL A 590 14.00 -10.16 11.94
N HIS A 591 13.03 -11.05 11.72
CA HIS A 591 11.62 -10.78 11.98
C HIS A 591 11.34 -10.50 13.45
N ALA A 592 11.87 -11.32 14.34
CA ALA A 592 11.74 -11.11 15.78
C ALA A 592 12.41 -9.79 16.22
N ALA A 593 13.61 -9.48 15.72
CA ALA A 593 14.29 -8.22 16.00
C ALA A 593 13.52 -7.00 15.48
N LEU A 594 12.96 -7.07 14.26
CA LEU A 594 12.08 -6.03 13.72
C LEU A 594 10.89 -5.77 14.64
N ARG A 595 10.25 -6.83 15.12
CA ARG A 595 9.11 -6.71 16.05
C ARG A 595 9.50 -6.16 17.42
N GLN A 596 10.67 -6.54 17.90
CA GLN A 596 11.17 -6.02 19.18
C GLN A 596 11.50 -4.53 19.09
N VAL A 597 12.14 -4.08 18.03
CA VAL A 597 12.58 -2.68 17.85
C VAL A 597 11.45 -1.77 17.36
N LEU A 598 10.60 -2.25 16.46
CA LEU A 598 9.56 -1.44 15.80
C LEU A 598 8.17 -1.66 16.41
N GLY A 599 7.98 -2.78 17.10
CA GLY A 599 6.70 -3.20 17.67
C GLY A 599 6.05 -4.37 16.91
N PRO A 600 5.01 -4.99 17.51
CA PRO A 600 4.41 -6.24 17.04
C PRO A 600 3.80 -6.18 15.64
N ASN A 601 3.62 -4.99 15.10
CA ASN A 601 3.01 -4.77 13.77
C ASN A 601 4.00 -4.81 12.60
N ALA A 602 5.31 -4.97 12.87
CA ALA A 602 6.31 -5.24 11.84
C ALA A 602 6.19 -6.71 11.37
N VAL A 603 5.06 -7.02 10.75
CA VAL A 603 4.69 -8.39 10.34
C VAL A 603 5.16 -8.66 8.92
N GLN A 604 5.52 -9.91 8.65
CA GLN A 604 5.95 -10.37 7.33
C GLN A 604 4.89 -10.09 6.26
N ALA A 605 5.33 -9.50 5.14
CA ALA A 605 4.57 -9.35 3.91
C ALA A 605 5.13 -10.24 2.77
N GLY A 606 6.35 -10.73 2.93
CA GLY A 606 7.01 -11.65 2.02
C GLY A 606 8.43 -11.95 2.44
N SER A 607 9.01 -13.05 1.94
CA SER A 607 10.40 -13.40 2.20
C SER A 607 11.03 -14.09 1.00
N LEU A 608 12.37 -14.12 0.97
CA LEU A 608 13.18 -14.93 0.07
C LEU A 608 14.44 -15.34 0.80
N ASN A 609 14.66 -16.65 0.92
CA ASN A 609 15.81 -17.24 1.60
C ASN A 609 16.58 -18.12 0.63
N ARG A 610 17.85 -17.79 0.44
CA ARG A 610 18.79 -18.58 -0.36
C ARG A 610 20.12 -18.71 0.40
N PRO A 611 21.00 -19.62 0.01
CA PRO A 611 22.30 -19.74 0.66
C PRO A 611 23.00 -18.40 0.82
N GLY A 612 23.36 -18.07 2.07
CA GLY A 612 24.11 -16.87 2.44
C GLY A 612 23.36 -15.54 2.36
N TYR A 613 22.07 -15.56 2.02
CA TYR A 613 21.31 -14.32 1.83
C TYR A 613 19.84 -14.49 2.22
N LEU A 614 19.29 -13.46 2.81
CA LEU A 614 17.86 -13.34 3.06
C LEU A 614 17.33 -11.98 2.58
N ARG A 615 16.07 -11.98 2.23
CA ARG A 615 15.26 -10.80 1.95
C ARG A 615 13.96 -10.92 2.73
N PHE A 616 13.62 -9.86 3.46
CA PHE A 616 12.42 -9.84 4.29
C PHE A 616 11.61 -8.59 4.02
N ASP A 617 10.38 -8.77 3.57
CA ASP A 617 9.40 -7.72 3.31
C ASP A 617 8.44 -7.66 4.49
N PHE A 618 8.22 -6.46 5.05
CA PHE A 618 7.41 -6.29 6.26
C PHE A 618 6.57 -5.01 6.22
N ASN A 619 5.49 -5.03 6.96
CA ASN A 619 4.59 -3.89 7.07
C ASN A 619 5.19 -2.83 7.98
N TRP A 620 5.49 -1.64 7.43
CA TRP A 620 6.00 -0.51 8.19
C TRP A 620 5.81 0.80 7.43
N GLN A 621 5.47 1.86 8.18
CA GLN A 621 5.25 3.20 7.61
C GLN A 621 6.52 4.05 7.73
N GLY A 622 7.09 4.42 6.58
CA GLY A 622 8.29 5.24 6.49
C GLY A 622 9.61 4.45 6.51
N PRO A 623 10.74 5.09 6.18
CA PRO A 623 12.06 4.47 6.20
C PRO A 623 12.51 4.21 7.65
N LEU A 624 13.31 3.17 7.83
CA LEU A 624 14.02 2.95 9.09
C LEU A 624 15.12 4.00 9.26
N THR A 625 15.28 4.49 10.47
CA THR A 625 16.43 5.33 10.83
C THR A 625 17.71 4.49 10.84
N GLU A 626 18.86 5.14 10.77
CA GLU A 626 20.16 4.47 10.87
C GLU A 626 20.31 3.74 12.20
N ASP A 627 19.89 4.38 13.29
CA ASP A 627 19.89 3.77 14.63
C ASP A 627 18.96 2.56 14.72
N GLN A 628 17.76 2.62 14.13
CA GLN A 628 16.85 1.47 14.11
C GLN A 628 17.45 0.29 13.32
N ARG A 629 18.09 0.55 12.17
CA ARG A 629 18.75 -0.51 11.40
C ARG A 629 19.89 -1.16 12.18
N ALA A 630 20.73 -0.34 12.81
CA ALA A 630 21.82 -0.83 13.65
C ALA A 630 21.29 -1.66 14.82
N GLN A 631 20.24 -1.19 15.49
CA GLN A 631 19.63 -1.91 16.62
C GLN A 631 18.99 -3.25 16.19
N ILE A 632 18.33 -3.29 15.01
CA ILE A 632 17.78 -4.54 14.47
C ILE A 632 18.90 -5.55 14.17
N GLU A 633 20.01 -5.08 13.57
CA GLU A 633 21.16 -5.93 13.31
C GLU A 633 21.80 -6.43 14.61
N GLU A 634 21.94 -5.57 15.62
CA GLU A 634 22.48 -5.91 16.94
C GLU A 634 21.61 -6.97 17.62
N VAL A 635 20.30 -6.72 17.80
CA VAL A 635 19.35 -7.68 18.43
C VAL A 635 19.34 -9.01 17.67
N THR A 636 19.41 -8.99 16.32
CA THR A 636 19.51 -10.20 15.51
C THR A 636 20.75 -11.02 15.86
N ASN A 637 21.91 -10.35 15.92
CA ASN A 637 23.18 -11.06 16.21
C ASN A 637 23.32 -11.46 17.69
N GLU A 638 22.74 -10.73 18.63
CA GLU A 638 22.63 -11.15 20.02
C GLU A 638 21.84 -12.46 20.15
N ALA A 639 20.70 -12.58 19.46
CA ALA A 639 19.90 -13.79 19.43
C ALA A 639 20.63 -14.96 18.74
N VAL A 640 21.43 -14.69 17.70
CA VAL A 640 22.32 -15.69 17.09
C VAL A 640 23.37 -16.14 18.09
N GLN A 641 23.99 -15.22 18.82
CA GLN A 641 25.06 -15.53 19.78
C GLN A 641 24.53 -16.24 21.03
N ALA A 642 23.25 -16.04 21.36
CA ALA A 642 22.60 -16.69 22.51
C ALA A 642 22.48 -18.22 22.38
N ASP A 643 22.76 -18.76 21.18
CA ASP A 643 22.74 -20.20 20.86
C ASP A 643 21.42 -20.89 21.23
N PHE A 644 20.31 -20.25 20.95
CA PHE A 644 18.99 -20.80 21.19
C PHE A 644 18.76 -22.11 20.42
N GLU A 645 18.27 -23.12 21.11
CA GLU A 645 17.82 -24.35 20.48
C GLU A 645 16.58 -24.10 19.60
N VAL A 646 16.49 -24.72 18.44
CA VAL A 646 15.36 -24.64 17.52
C VAL A 646 14.46 -25.84 17.74
N HIS A 647 13.30 -25.62 18.35
CA HIS A 647 12.30 -26.65 18.58
C HIS A 647 11.23 -26.62 17.48
N THR A 648 10.82 -27.80 17.04
CA THR A 648 9.73 -27.96 16.07
C THR A 648 8.69 -28.93 16.59
N SER A 649 7.40 -28.55 16.49
CA SER A 649 6.28 -29.43 16.84
C SER A 649 5.19 -29.37 15.77
N ILE A 650 4.40 -30.46 15.69
CA ILE A 650 3.16 -30.46 14.90
C ILE A 650 2.01 -30.28 15.89
N GLU A 651 1.19 -29.27 15.64
CA GLU A 651 0.12 -28.89 16.54
C GLU A 651 -1.17 -28.64 15.76
N GLN A 652 -2.32 -28.76 16.42
CA GLN A 652 -3.59 -28.29 15.86
C GLN A 652 -3.54 -26.76 15.72
N PHE A 653 -4.06 -26.22 14.62
CA PHE A 653 -3.95 -24.78 14.29
C PHE A 653 -4.45 -23.88 15.43
N ASP A 654 -5.62 -24.21 16.03
CA ASP A 654 -6.17 -23.44 17.14
C ASP A 654 -5.28 -23.49 18.38
N LYS A 655 -4.64 -24.64 18.65
CA LYS A 655 -3.68 -24.81 19.76
C LYS A 655 -2.41 -23.99 19.50
N ALA A 656 -1.87 -24.05 18.29
CA ALA A 656 -0.69 -23.26 17.91
C ALA A 656 -0.95 -21.76 18.08
N LYS A 657 -2.14 -21.31 17.70
CA LYS A 657 -2.57 -19.91 17.87
C LYS A 657 -2.71 -19.53 19.35
N ALA A 658 -3.27 -20.44 20.17
CA ALA A 658 -3.36 -20.24 21.61
C ALA A 658 -1.98 -20.21 22.31
N MET A 659 -0.97 -20.88 21.79
CA MET A 659 0.43 -20.81 22.22
C MET A 659 1.08 -19.46 21.85
N GLY A 660 0.44 -18.64 21.01
CA GLY A 660 0.97 -17.37 20.52
C GLY A 660 1.80 -17.50 19.24
N ALA A 661 1.74 -18.66 18.55
CA ALA A 661 2.43 -18.85 17.30
C ALA A 661 1.88 -17.89 16.24
N MET A 662 2.80 -17.21 15.54
CA MET A 662 2.44 -16.27 14.51
C MET A 662 2.01 -17.00 13.25
N ALA A 663 0.77 -16.71 12.83
CA ALA A 663 0.23 -17.08 11.54
C ALA A 663 0.21 -15.83 10.64
N LEU A 664 0.64 -15.97 9.40
CA LEU A 664 0.58 -14.87 8.42
C LEU A 664 -0.89 -14.61 8.04
N PHE A 665 -1.27 -13.36 8.05
CA PHE A 665 -2.63 -12.96 7.72
C PHE A 665 -2.92 -13.17 6.22
N GLY A 666 -4.04 -13.82 5.93
CA GLY A 666 -4.47 -14.09 4.54
C GLY A 666 -3.91 -15.37 3.94
N GLU A 667 -3.14 -16.17 4.69
CA GLU A 667 -2.76 -17.52 4.30
C GLU A 667 -3.75 -18.56 4.87
N SER A 668 -4.00 -19.60 4.06
CA SER A 668 -4.84 -20.73 4.46
C SER A 668 -3.97 -21.84 5.03
N TYR A 669 -4.19 -22.18 6.28
CA TYR A 669 -3.46 -23.24 6.98
C TYR A 669 -4.31 -24.51 7.09
N PRO A 670 -3.70 -25.70 7.03
CA PRO A 670 -4.38 -26.98 7.36
C PRO A 670 -4.69 -27.05 8.86
N ASP A 671 -5.51 -28.01 9.27
CA ASP A 671 -5.86 -28.23 10.66
C ASP A 671 -4.64 -28.59 11.53
N GLU A 672 -3.64 -29.30 10.95
CA GLU A 672 -2.36 -29.55 11.58
C GLU A 672 -1.26 -28.68 10.97
N VAL A 673 -0.54 -27.95 11.82
CA VAL A 673 0.49 -26.99 11.41
C VAL A 673 1.82 -27.29 12.11
N ARG A 674 2.92 -27.02 11.42
CA ARG A 674 4.26 -27.10 12.01
C ARG A 674 4.61 -25.76 12.66
N VAL A 675 4.88 -25.80 13.95
CA VAL A 675 5.34 -24.69 14.77
C VAL A 675 6.86 -24.74 14.89
N VAL A 676 7.53 -23.63 14.65
CA VAL A 676 8.96 -23.45 14.84
C VAL A 676 9.18 -22.42 15.94
N GLU A 677 9.86 -22.83 16.99
CA GLU A 677 10.21 -22.00 18.15
C GLU A 677 11.72 -21.83 18.23
N ILE A 678 12.19 -20.59 18.36
CA ILE A 678 13.61 -20.26 18.53
C ILE A 678 13.72 -19.26 19.69
N GLY A 679 14.31 -19.72 20.81
CA GLY A 679 14.47 -18.90 22.01
C GLY A 679 13.15 -18.60 22.72
N GLY A 680 12.21 -19.54 22.76
CA GLY A 680 10.90 -19.37 23.39
C GLY A 680 10.07 -18.26 22.76
N PRO A 681 9.66 -17.24 23.52
CA PRO A 681 8.81 -16.18 23.00
C PRO A 681 9.53 -15.20 22.04
N PHE A 682 10.85 -15.34 21.83
CA PHE A 682 11.61 -14.50 20.91
C PHE A 682 11.13 -14.68 19.47
N SER A 683 11.04 -15.93 18.99
CA SER A 683 10.46 -16.28 17.70
C SER A 683 9.64 -17.56 17.81
N LEU A 684 8.33 -17.46 17.58
CA LEU A 684 7.38 -18.58 17.59
C LEU A 684 6.44 -18.41 16.39
N GLU A 685 6.64 -19.22 15.35
CA GLU A 685 6.01 -18.99 14.05
C GLU A 685 5.55 -20.30 13.39
N LEU A 686 4.49 -20.23 12.57
CA LEU A 686 4.07 -21.32 11.71
C LEU A 686 4.99 -21.37 10.49
N CYS A 687 5.81 -22.43 10.38
CA CYS A 687 6.80 -22.53 9.31
C CYS A 687 7.04 -23.95 8.83
N GLY A 688 6.97 -24.17 7.50
CA GLY A 688 7.25 -25.44 6.83
C GLY A 688 8.66 -25.56 6.26
N GLY A 689 9.56 -24.61 6.54
CA GLY A 689 10.93 -24.59 6.01
C GLY A 689 11.94 -25.44 6.79
N THR A 690 13.15 -25.52 6.28
CA THR A 690 14.26 -26.17 6.96
C THR A 690 15.04 -25.17 7.80
N HIS A 691 15.46 -25.58 9.01
CA HIS A 691 16.12 -24.70 9.97
C HIS A 691 17.43 -25.30 10.49
N VAL A 692 18.25 -24.44 11.08
CA VAL A 692 19.41 -24.87 11.88
C VAL A 692 18.92 -25.49 13.20
N HIS A 693 19.78 -26.28 13.86
CA HIS A 693 19.43 -26.85 15.17
C HIS A 693 19.57 -25.84 16.32
N ASN A 694 20.54 -24.95 16.19
CA ASN A 694 20.80 -23.87 17.16
C ASN A 694 21.03 -22.55 16.44
N SER A 695 20.61 -21.43 17.05
CA SER A 695 20.73 -20.08 16.45
C SER A 695 22.17 -19.69 16.12
N ALA A 696 23.17 -20.14 16.90
CA ALA A 696 24.59 -19.88 16.62
C ALA A 696 25.07 -20.45 15.27
N GLN A 697 24.41 -21.50 14.74
CA GLN A 697 24.74 -22.07 13.44
C GLN A 697 24.37 -21.16 12.27
N ILE A 698 23.55 -20.13 12.49
CA ILE A 698 23.22 -19.09 11.50
C ILE A 698 24.48 -18.33 11.10
N GLY A 699 25.38 -18.09 12.07
CA GLY A 699 26.53 -17.21 11.90
C GLY A 699 26.14 -15.73 11.85
N PRO A 700 27.07 -14.82 11.58
CA PRO A 700 26.79 -13.40 11.58
C PRO A 700 25.75 -13.01 10.51
N VAL A 701 24.86 -12.09 10.87
CA VAL A 701 23.87 -11.49 9.98
C VAL A 701 24.26 -10.02 9.77
N THR A 702 24.40 -9.58 8.53
CA THR A 702 24.70 -8.17 8.19
C THR A 702 23.60 -7.59 7.33
N ILE A 703 22.92 -6.57 7.81
CA ILE A 703 21.88 -5.85 7.08
C ILE A 703 22.53 -4.96 6.03
N LEU A 704 22.26 -5.25 4.75
CA LEU A 704 22.81 -4.50 3.62
C LEU A 704 22.10 -3.17 3.39
N GLY A 705 20.81 -3.14 3.65
CA GLY A 705 20.02 -1.96 3.44
C GLY A 705 18.53 -2.18 3.65
N GLU A 706 17.79 -1.08 3.54
CA GLU A 706 16.33 -1.05 3.65
C GLU A 706 15.76 -0.20 2.52
N SER A 707 14.66 -0.64 1.93
CA SER A 707 14.01 0.05 0.80
C SER A 707 12.49 -0.08 0.85
N SER A 708 11.80 0.82 0.14
CA SER A 708 10.35 0.72 -0.07
C SER A 708 10.05 -0.16 -1.27
N ILE A 709 9.10 -1.08 -1.13
CA ILE A 709 8.60 -1.91 -2.24
C ILE A 709 7.13 -1.67 -2.55
N GLY A 710 6.49 -0.85 -1.73
CA GLY A 710 5.09 -0.48 -1.87
C GLY A 710 4.65 0.47 -0.77
N SER A 711 3.41 0.92 -0.83
CA SER A 711 2.88 1.77 0.23
C SER A 711 2.69 0.96 1.51
N GLY A 712 3.40 1.34 2.56
CA GLY A 712 3.33 0.66 3.86
C GLY A 712 4.08 -0.67 3.91
N VAL A 713 4.88 -1.03 2.88
CA VAL A 713 5.71 -2.23 2.88
C VAL A 713 7.17 -1.86 2.66
N ARG A 714 8.01 -2.31 3.58
CA ARG A 714 9.46 -2.10 3.57
C ARG A 714 10.17 -3.42 3.37
N ARG A 715 11.36 -3.36 2.81
CA ARG A 715 12.23 -4.50 2.52
C ARG A 715 13.55 -4.34 3.24
N VAL A 716 13.95 -5.35 3.99
CA VAL A 716 15.32 -5.51 4.50
C VAL A 716 15.99 -6.65 3.74
N GLU A 717 17.25 -6.42 3.37
CA GLU A 717 18.10 -7.41 2.75
C GLU A 717 19.33 -7.63 3.64
N ALA A 718 19.74 -8.88 3.82
CA ALA A 718 20.89 -9.21 4.67
C ALA A 718 21.70 -10.38 4.11
N TYR A 719 23.03 -10.34 4.33
CA TYR A 719 23.88 -11.50 4.23
C TYR A 719 23.92 -12.28 5.53
N VAL A 720 24.12 -13.60 5.41
CA VAL A 720 24.08 -14.53 6.53
C VAL A 720 25.31 -15.43 6.50
N GLY A 721 25.85 -15.73 7.68
CA GLY A 721 26.96 -16.67 7.84
C GLY A 721 28.24 -16.25 7.14
N LEU A 722 28.79 -17.12 6.31
CA LEU A 722 30.06 -16.86 5.64
C LEU A 722 29.99 -15.71 4.64
N ASP A 723 28.87 -15.46 4.01
CA ASP A 723 28.72 -14.36 3.06
C ASP A 723 28.66 -12.99 3.76
N SER A 724 28.08 -12.95 4.96
CA SER A 724 28.19 -11.79 5.86
C SER A 724 29.64 -11.51 6.21
N PHE A 725 30.40 -12.52 6.60
CA PHE A 725 31.83 -12.37 6.89
C PHE A 725 32.63 -11.88 5.67
N ARG A 726 32.37 -12.44 4.49
CA ARG A 726 33.00 -12.01 3.23
C ARG A 726 32.69 -10.55 2.91
N HIS A 727 31.47 -10.13 3.10
CA HIS A 727 31.05 -8.76 2.90
C HIS A 727 31.79 -7.79 3.82
N LEU A 728 31.80 -8.04 5.12
CA LEU A 728 32.52 -7.24 6.11
C LEU A 728 34.03 -7.21 5.85
N SER A 729 34.62 -8.34 5.40
CA SER A 729 36.03 -8.39 5.02
C SER A 729 36.34 -7.53 3.82
N LYS A 730 35.45 -7.48 2.82
CA LYS A 730 35.57 -6.61 1.65
C LYS A 730 35.47 -5.13 2.04
N GLU A 731 34.54 -4.77 2.87
CA GLU A 731 34.39 -3.40 3.37
C GLU A 731 35.63 -2.96 4.16
N ARG A 732 36.15 -3.83 5.03
CA ARG A 732 37.40 -3.60 5.76
C ARG A 732 38.58 -3.38 4.82
N ALA A 733 38.71 -4.19 3.78
CA ALA A 733 39.78 -4.06 2.79
C ALA A 733 39.65 -2.73 2.00
N LEU A 734 38.45 -2.33 1.62
CA LEU A 734 38.19 -1.04 0.98
C LEU A 734 38.53 0.13 1.89
N MET A 735 38.14 0.08 3.15
CA MET A 735 38.48 1.12 4.14
C MET A 735 39.97 1.20 4.38
N ALA A 736 40.68 0.07 4.49
CA ALA A 736 42.13 0.02 4.63
C ALA A 736 42.83 0.60 3.37
N GLY A 737 42.32 0.33 2.18
CA GLY A 737 42.81 0.93 0.93
C GLY A 737 42.66 2.44 0.90
N LEU A 738 41.51 2.95 1.32
CA LEU A 738 41.25 4.39 1.45
C LEU A 738 42.19 5.06 2.48
N ALA A 739 42.33 4.45 3.66
CA ALA A 739 43.20 4.91 4.73
C ALA A 739 44.66 4.99 4.27
N SER A 740 45.12 3.95 3.56
CA SER A 740 46.49 3.92 2.96
C SER A 740 46.68 5.03 1.91
N SER A 741 45.71 5.22 1.01
CA SER A 741 45.77 6.24 -0.04
C SER A 741 45.77 7.64 0.54
N LEU A 742 45.00 7.87 1.60
CA LEU A 742 44.91 9.15 2.30
C LEU A 742 46.02 9.36 3.35
N LYS A 743 46.79 8.32 3.64
CA LYS A 743 47.89 8.30 4.65
C LYS A 743 47.41 8.72 6.05
N VAL A 744 46.28 8.19 6.45
CA VAL A 744 45.67 8.41 7.77
C VAL A 744 45.16 7.06 8.34
N PRO A 745 44.97 6.92 9.67
CA PRO A 745 44.25 5.81 10.25
C PRO A 745 42.81 5.70 9.69
N SER A 746 42.23 4.49 9.69
CA SER A 746 40.88 4.25 9.16
C SER A 746 39.82 5.12 9.81
N GLU A 747 39.93 5.38 11.10
CA GLU A 747 39.00 6.23 11.89
C GLU A 747 39.05 7.71 11.45
N GLU A 748 40.15 8.18 10.92
CA GLU A 748 40.33 9.54 10.43
C GLU A 748 39.92 9.76 8.96
N VAL A 749 39.61 8.67 8.22
CA VAL A 749 39.23 8.75 6.79
C VAL A 749 38.07 9.70 6.55
N PRO A 750 36.95 9.65 7.29
CA PRO A 750 35.83 10.56 7.08
C PRO A 750 36.22 12.03 7.24
N ALA A 751 36.96 12.34 8.29
CA ALA A 751 37.44 13.71 8.56
C ALA A 751 38.40 14.19 7.48
N ARG A 752 39.30 13.31 6.99
CA ARG A 752 40.22 13.61 5.92
C ARG A 752 39.52 13.89 4.58
N VAL A 753 38.51 13.08 4.25
CA VAL A 753 37.70 13.29 3.04
C VAL A 753 36.94 14.62 3.14
N ALA A 754 36.30 14.91 4.26
CA ALA A 754 35.61 16.18 4.48
C ALA A 754 36.57 17.37 4.29
N ASN A 755 37.77 17.31 4.87
CA ASN A 755 38.79 18.33 4.69
C ASN A 755 39.22 18.50 3.23
N LEU A 756 39.38 17.40 2.48
CA LEU A 756 39.74 17.45 1.05
C LEU A 756 38.62 18.10 0.22
N VAL A 757 37.36 17.80 0.50
CA VAL A 757 36.20 18.42 -0.17
C VAL A 757 36.16 19.94 0.10
N GLU A 758 36.39 20.36 1.34
CA GLU A 758 36.45 21.79 1.70
C GLU A 758 37.59 22.49 1.01
N ARG A 759 38.78 21.88 0.98
CA ARG A 759 39.93 22.41 0.27
C ARG A 759 39.71 22.50 -1.23
N LEU A 760 39.04 21.52 -1.84
CA LEU A 760 38.72 21.57 -3.25
C LEU A 760 37.78 22.73 -3.55
N LYS A 761 36.70 22.90 -2.79
CA LYS A 761 35.78 24.04 -2.93
C LYS A 761 36.50 25.39 -2.78
N ALA A 762 37.40 25.47 -1.80
CA ALA A 762 38.19 26.70 -1.60
C ALA A 762 39.09 26.99 -2.78
N ALA A 763 39.79 25.98 -3.31
CA ALA A 763 40.68 26.11 -4.47
C ALA A 763 39.90 26.48 -5.76
N GLU A 764 38.74 25.90 -5.99
CA GLU A 764 37.86 26.25 -7.12
C GLU A 764 37.42 27.71 -7.04
N LYS A 765 37.04 28.19 -5.85
CA LYS A 765 36.63 29.57 -5.61
C LYS A 765 37.83 30.54 -5.80
N GLU A 766 39.01 30.14 -5.39
CA GLU A 766 40.24 30.96 -5.58
C GLU A 766 40.62 31.02 -7.06
N LEU A 767 40.52 29.90 -7.78
CA LEU A 767 40.75 29.85 -9.22
C LEU A 767 39.79 30.77 -9.97
N GLU A 768 38.51 30.74 -9.61
CA GLU A 768 37.49 31.58 -10.21
C GLU A 768 37.78 33.09 -9.95
N ARG A 769 38.17 33.43 -8.71
CA ARG A 769 38.60 34.80 -8.38
C ARG A 769 39.84 35.22 -9.18
N ALA A 770 40.83 34.36 -9.31
CA ALA A 770 42.02 34.64 -10.09
C ALA A 770 41.68 34.86 -11.57
N ARG A 771 40.78 34.03 -12.13
CA ARG A 771 40.28 34.25 -13.52
C ARG A 771 39.56 35.57 -13.67
N GLN A 772 38.69 35.96 -12.72
CA GLN A 772 37.99 37.26 -12.75
C GLN A 772 38.94 38.45 -12.66
N VAL A 773 39.98 38.38 -11.83
CA VAL A 773 41.01 39.44 -11.74
C VAL A 773 41.75 39.56 -13.07
N THR A 774 42.15 38.44 -13.66
CA THR A 774 42.83 38.41 -14.96
C THR A 774 41.94 38.98 -16.07
N THR A 775 40.64 38.59 -16.09
CA THR A 775 39.65 39.09 -17.06
C THR A 775 39.46 40.63 -16.92
N ARG A 776 39.34 41.14 -15.67
CA ARG A 776 39.22 42.59 -15.43
C ARG A 776 40.47 43.40 -15.82
N ALA A 777 41.65 42.85 -15.57
CA ALA A 777 42.89 43.45 -16.01
C ALA A 777 43.01 43.49 -17.53
N ALA A 778 42.64 42.40 -18.20
CA ALA A 778 42.59 42.36 -19.67
C ALA A 778 41.59 43.37 -20.25
N ALA A 779 40.39 43.51 -19.63
CA ALA A 779 39.42 44.51 -20.03
C ALA A 779 39.94 45.95 -19.85
N ALA A 780 40.69 46.21 -18.76
CA ALA A 780 41.27 47.53 -18.52
C ALA A 780 42.30 47.86 -19.56
N ASN A 781 43.23 46.96 -19.88
CA ASN A 781 44.26 47.13 -20.90
C ASN A 781 43.62 47.31 -22.29
N ALA A 782 42.60 46.48 -22.63
CA ALA A 782 41.90 46.60 -23.89
C ALA A 782 41.22 47.97 -24.07
N ALA A 783 40.50 48.41 -23.01
CA ALA A 783 39.88 49.75 -23.05
C ALA A 783 40.88 50.93 -23.13
N ALA A 784 42.00 50.81 -22.43
CA ALA A 784 43.09 51.82 -22.52
C ALA A 784 43.77 51.88 -23.92
N GLY A 785 43.73 50.73 -24.63
CA GLY A 785 44.27 50.64 -26.01
C GLY A 785 43.23 50.94 -27.09
N ALA A 786 42.04 51.53 -26.73
CA ALA A 786 41.05 51.90 -27.71
C ALA A 786 41.57 52.88 -28.73
N GLU A 787 41.50 52.59 -30.03
CA GLU A 787 41.83 53.46 -31.14
C GLU A 787 40.62 54.37 -31.44
N ARG A 788 40.94 55.58 -31.93
CA ARG A 788 39.86 56.47 -32.39
C ARG A 788 39.89 56.51 -33.93
N ILE A 789 38.82 56.00 -34.50
CA ILE A 789 38.60 55.99 -35.94
C ILE A 789 37.45 56.95 -36.22
N GLY A 790 37.69 58.07 -36.88
CA GLY A 790 36.69 59.13 -36.98
C GLY A 790 36.21 59.60 -35.61
N ASN A 791 34.91 59.48 -35.37
CA ASN A 791 34.30 59.86 -34.11
C ASN A 791 33.98 58.63 -33.19
N VAL A 792 34.47 57.45 -33.53
CA VAL A 792 34.18 56.18 -32.83
C VAL A 792 35.43 55.68 -32.07
N HIS A 793 35.23 55.28 -30.81
CA HIS A 793 36.24 54.53 -30.06
C HIS A 793 36.14 53.03 -30.44
N VAL A 794 37.25 52.49 -30.92
CA VAL A 794 37.33 51.12 -31.44
C VAL A 794 38.28 50.27 -30.62
N VAL A 795 37.81 49.22 -30.03
CA VAL A 795 38.62 48.11 -29.44
C VAL A 795 38.43 46.88 -30.33
N ALA A 796 39.35 46.74 -31.33
CA ALA A 796 39.37 45.56 -32.18
C ALA A 796 40.64 44.77 -31.88
N GLN A 797 40.57 43.70 -31.08
CA GLN A 797 41.75 43.08 -30.49
C GLN A 797 41.65 41.54 -30.47
N ARG A 798 42.80 40.90 -30.77
CA ARG A 798 43.00 39.47 -30.55
C ARG A 798 43.24 39.23 -29.06
N MET A 799 42.46 38.32 -28.47
CA MET A 799 42.55 37.97 -27.07
C MET A 799 43.45 36.74 -26.89
N SER A 800 43.83 36.44 -25.65
CA SER A 800 44.61 35.25 -25.31
C SER A 800 43.96 33.98 -25.79
N SER A 801 44.76 33.02 -26.26
CA SER A 801 44.23 31.68 -26.63
C SER A 801 43.55 30.97 -25.46
N GLY A 802 42.49 30.20 -25.75
CA GLY A 802 41.75 29.43 -24.78
C GLY A 802 40.53 30.14 -24.18
N MET A 803 40.21 31.38 -24.56
CA MET A 803 38.99 32.04 -24.09
C MET A 803 37.75 31.49 -24.77
N THR A 804 36.72 31.30 -23.95
CA THR A 804 35.39 30.87 -24.40
C THR A 804 34.54 32.07 -24.86
N ALA A 805 33.45 31.82 -25.56
CA ALA A 805 32.47 32.85 -25.89
C ALA A 805 31.86 33.53 -24.64
N ALA A 806 31.77 32.83 -23.51
CA ALA A 806 31.35 33.41 -22.23
C ALA A 806 32.37 34.37 -21.64
N ASP A 807 33.66 34.04 -21.74
CA ASP A 807 34.75 34.89 -21.30
C ASP A 807 34.78 36.19 -22.12
N LEU A 808 34.67 36.08 -23.45
CA LEU A 808 34.58 37.24 -24.35
C LEU A 808 33.39 38.13 -24.05
N ARG A 809 32.26 37.56 -23.71
CA ARG A 809 31.03 38.29 -23.35
C ARG A 809 31.20 39.09 -22.06
N SER A 810 31.83 38.51 -21.06
CA SER A 810 32.18 39.19 -19.81
C SER A 810 33.15 40.38 -20.05
N LEU A 811 34.21 40.12 -20.84
CA LEU A 811 35.19 41.15 -21.24
C LEU A 811 34.54 42.31 -21.97
N VAL A 812 33.71 42.06 -22.96
CA VAL A 812 33.04 43.10 -23.76
C VAL A 812 32.14 43.94 -22.85
N GLY A 813 31.43 43.37 -21.86
CA GLY A 813 30.65 44.09 -20.87
C GLY A 813 31.52 45.10 -20.08
N ASP A 814 32.63 44.61 -19.56
CA ASP A 814 33.59 45.42 -18.77
C ASP A 814 34.25 46.50 -19.61
N ILE A 815 34.64 46.22 -20.86
CA ILE A 815 35.25 47.18 -21.78
C ILE A 815 34.25 48.30 -22.13
N ARG A 816 32.99 47.95 -22.48
CA ARG A 816 31.94 48.93 -22.77
C ARG A 816 31.68 49.86 -21.61
N GLY A 817 31.64 49.31 -20.38
CA GLY A 817 31.45 50.14 -19.18
C GLY A 817 32.56 51.18 -18.96
N LYS A 818 33.76 50.90 -19.47
CA LYS A 818 34.92 51.82 -19.36
C LYS A 818 35.04 52.85 -20.49
N LEU A 819 34.48 52.54 -21.68
CA LEU A 819 34.50 53.47 -22.81
C LEU A 819 33.48 54.60 -22.72
N GLY A 820 32.52 54.51 -21.77
CA GLY A 820 31.53 55.56 -21.52
C GLY A 820 30.42 55.66 -22.57
N SER A 821 29.88 56.87 -22.73
CA SER A 821 28.72 57.17 -23.62
C SER A 821 29.10 57.56 -25.04
N ASP A 822 30.39 57.82 -25.30
CA ASP A 822 30.84 58.18 -26.64
C ASP A 822 30.66 57.02 -27.62
N PRO A 823 30.52 57.27 -28.94
CA PRO A 823 30.39 56.20 -29.92
C PRO A 823 31.52 55.19 -29.79
N ALA A 824 31.15 53.89 -29.54
CA ALA A 824 32.15 52.85 -29.27
C ALA A 824 31.77 51.47 -29.86
N VAL A 825 32.79 50.80 -30.38
CA VAL A 825 32.72 49.43 -30.90
C VAL A 825 33.77 48.59 -30.22
N VAL A 826 33.39 47.43 -29.72
CA VAL A 826 34.29 46.45 -29.16
C VAL A 826 34.18 45.15 -29.95
N ALA A 827 35.23 44.73 -30.59
CA ALA A 827 35.35 43.50 -31.33
C ALA A 827 36.49 42.64 -30.76
N LEU A 828 36.16 41.54 -30.11
CA LEU A 828 37.12 40.62 -29.51
C LEU A 828 37.08 39.29 -30.23
N ILE A 829 38.25 38.77 -30.57
CA ILE A 829 38.41 37.46 -31.22
C ILE A 829 39.48 36.68 -30.44
N SER A 830 39.22 35.43 -30.15
CA SER A 830 40.15 34.51 -29.48
C SER A 830 40.37 33.26 -30.32
N GLU A 831 41.49 32.61 -30.10
CA GLU A 831 41.75 31.25 -30.53
C GLU A 831 41.33 30.31 -29.38
N GLY A 832 40.25 29.55 -29.56
CA GLY A 832 39.71 28.60 -28.59
C GLY A 832 40.35 27.23 -28.67
N GLU A 833 39.96 26.35 -27.80
CA GLU A 833 40.41 24.96 -27.82
C GLU A 833 39.94 24.21 -29.10
N GLY A 834 40.82 23.36 -29.61
CA GLY A 834 40.52 22.55 -30.81
C GLY A 834 40.49 23.35 -32.12
N GLY A 835 41.13 24.55 -32.19
CA GLY A 835 41.20 25.37 -33.39
C GLY A 835 39.91 26.17 -33.68
N THR A 836 39.01 26.25 -32.75
CA THR A 836 37.81 27.09 -32.85
C THR A 836 38.19 28.57 -32.67
N VAL A 837 37.47 29.48 -33.30
CA VAL A 837 37.74 30.92 -33.23
C VAL A 837 36.48 31.64 -32.74
N PRO A 838 36.22 31.66 -31.41
CA PRO A 838 35.11 32.43 -30.88
C PRO A 838 35.34 33.94 -31.03
N TYR A 839 34.33 34.67 -31.42
CA TYR A 839 34.34 36.12 -31.53
C TYR A 839 33.06 36.75 -31.07
N LEU A 840 33.17 37.98 -30.62
CA LEU A 840 32.06 38.77 -30.12
C LEU A 840 32.27 40.26 -30.48
N VAL A 841 31.20 40.89 -30.93
CA VAL A 841 31.20 42.33 -31.25
C VAL A 841 30.06 43.00 -30.50
N ALA A 842 30.36 44.11 -29.86
CA ALA A 842 29.35 44.98 -29.25
C ALA A 842 29.48 46.42 -29.76
N VAL A 843 28.37 47.05 -29.97
CA VAL A 843 28.20 48.41 -30.44
C VAL A 843 27.28 49.15 -29.48
N ASN A 844 27.70 50.31 -28.97
CA ASN A 844 26.84 51.08 -28.09
C ASN A 844 25.81 51.92 -28.87
N ALA A 845 24.80 52.47 -28.17
CA ALA A 845 23.73 53.20 -28.81
C ALA A 845 24.19 54.39 -29.69
N ALA A 846 25.20 55.15 -29.20
CA ALA A 846 25.77 56.26 -29.93
C ALA A 846 26.46 55.86 -31.23
N ALA A 847 27.12 54.72 -31.27
CA ALA A 847 27.72 54.18 -32.51
C ALA A 847 26.67 53.57 -33.43
N GLN A 848 25.56 53.04 -32.92
CA GLN A 848 24.41 52.58 -33.74
C GLN A 848 23.76 53.74 -34.48
N GLU A 849 23.64 54.91 -33.85
CA GLU A 849 23.10 56.14 -34.49
C GLU A 849 23.96 56.61 -35.68
N LEU A 850 25.21 56.23 -35.69
CA LEU A 850 26.14 56.45 -36.83
C LEU A 850 25.99 55.40 -37.94
N GLY A 851 25.06 54.43 -37.76
CA GLY A 851 24.84 53.38 -38.73
C GLY A 851 25.69 52.12 -38.55
N ILE A 852 26.42 51.98 -37.46
CA ILE A 852 27.28 50.81 -37.18
C ILE A 852 26.47 49.72 -36.47
N SER A 853 26.51 48.49 -36.99
CA SER A 853 25.76 47.32 -36.46
C SER A 853 26.69 46.19 -36.10
N ALA A 854 26.60 45.68 -34.87
CA ALA A 854 27.38 44.53 -34.42
C ALA A 854 27.10 43.28 -35.27
N ASN A 855 25.86 43.08 -35.74
CA ASN A 855 25.49 41.97 -36.58
C ASN A 855 26.19 42.00 -37.95
N ASP A 856 26.40 43.20 -38.53
CA ASP A 856 27.04 43.30 -39.83
C ASP A 856 28.57 43.16 -39.71
N LEU A 857 29.16 43.67 -38.62
CA LEU A 857 30.56 43.43 -38.32
C LEU A 857 30.88 41.96 -38.04
N VAL A 858 29.97 41.26 -37.35
CA VAL A 858 30.08 39.82 -37.09
C VAL A 858 30.02 39.01 -38.39
N LYS A 859 29.23 39.41 -39.38
CA LYS A 859 29.20 38.75 -40.70
C LYS A 859 30.55 38.91 -41.45
N GLN A 860 31.18 40.08 -41.35
CA GLN A 860 32.50 40.30 -41.95
C GLN A 860 33.56 39.45 -41.23
N ILE A 861 33.57 39.40 -39.92
CA ILE A 861 34.45 38.52 -39.15
C ILE A 861 34.25 37.05 -39.55
N ALA A 862 33.01 36.60 -39.65
CA ALA A 862 32.66 35.23 -40.01
C ALA A 862 33.28 34.79 -41.33
N VAL A 863 33.29 35.67 -42.35
CA VAL A 863 33.93 35.41 -43.66
C VAL A 863 35.42 35.22 -43.53
N ALA A 864 36.12 36.09 -42.73
CA ALA A 864 37.57 36.03 -42.58
C ALA A 864 38.08 34.82 -41.78
N VAL A 865 37.28 34.26 -40.85
CA VAL A 865 37.66 33.15 -39.98
C VAL A 865 36.97 31.84 -40.33
N ASP A 866 36.39 31.69 -41.51
CA ASP A 866 35.57 30.53 -41.96
C ASP A 866 34.53 30.14 -40.90
N GLY A 867 33.71 31.10 -40.50
CA GLY A 867 32.82 30.96 -39.38
C GLY A 867 31.34 31.28 -39.67
N ARG A 868 30.53 31.21 -38.65
CA ARG A 868 29.13 31.61 -38.62
C ARG A 868 28.86 32.44 -37.37
N GLY A 869 28.11 33.49 -37.51
CA GLY A 869 27.71 34.31 -36.42
C GLY A 869 26.50 35.17 -36.72
N GLY A 870 25.94 35.78 -35.71
CA GLY A 870 24.83 36.70 -35.83
C GLY A 870 24.40 37.22 -34.44
N GLY A 871 23.45 38.13 -34.45
CA GLY A 871 22.94 38.75 -33.24
C GLY A 871 22.10 39.99 -33.55
N LYS A 872 22.00 40.88 -32.58
CA LYS A 872 21.31 42.16 -32.71
C LYS A 872 22.28 43.24 -33.15
N ALA A 873 21.81 44.46 -33.44
CA ALA A 873 22.63 45.61 -33.79
C ALA A 873 23.61 46.06 -32.66
N ASP A 874 23.24 45.82 -31.41
CA ASP A 874 24.02 46.19 -30.22
C ASP A 874 25.02 45.12 -29.79
N LEU A 875 24.71 43.82 -30.06
CA LEU A 875 25.56 42.69 -29.63
C LEU A 875 25.36 41.51 -30.57
N ALA A 876 26.47 41.03 -31.15
CA ALA A 876 26.48 39.86 -32.00
C ALA A 876 27.72 38.99 -31.74
N GLN A 877 27.62 37.70 -31.93
CA GLN A 877 28.69 36.74 -31.67
C GLN A 877 28.72 35.62 -32.71
N GLY A 878 29.83 34.92 -32.76
CA GLY A 878 30.01 33.79 -33.63
C GLY A 878 31.20 32.90 -33.29
N SER A 879 31.42 31.90 -34.11
CA SER A 879 32.62 31.06 -34.04
C SER A 879 33.07 30.68 -35.45
N GLY A 880 34.40 30.71 -35.66
CA GLY A 880 35.06 30.27 -36.87
C GLY A 880 35.95 29.04 -36.69
N LYS A 881 36.64 28.65 -37.76
CA LYS A 881 37.52 27.48 -37.79
C LYS A 881 38.94 27.82 -38.28
N ASP A 882 39.13 29.04 -38.79
CA ASP A 882 40.45 29.49 -39.28
C ASP A 882 41.05 30.56 -38.36
N PRO A 883 42.00 30.23 -37.46
CA PRO A 883 42.66 31.18 -36.59
C PRO A 883 43.61 32.08 -37.34
N THR A 884 44.02 31.74 -38.56
CA THR A 884 44.96 32.59 -39.37
C THR A 884 44.25 33.82 -39.93
N GLY A 885 42.91 33.76 -40.03
CA GLY A 885 42.07 34.88 -40.48
C GLY A 885 41.79 35.97 -39.44
N ILE A 886 42.20 35.76 -38.16
CA ILE A 886 41.86 36.68 -37.04
C ILE A 886 42.35 38.12 -37.34
N ASP A 887 43.56 38.30 -37.76
CA ASP A 887 44.09 39.64 -37.98
C ASP A 887 43.44 40.33 -39.21
N VAL A 888 43.07 39.55 -40.23
CA VAL A 888 42.26 40.02 -41.38
C VAL A 888 40.86 40.42 -40.93
N ALA A 889 40.24 39.67 -40.05
CA ALA A 889 38.93 39.98 -39.46
C ALA A 889 38.97 41.29 -38.64
N LEU A 890 39.96 41.46 -37.78
CA LEU A 890 40.13 42.68 -36.98
C LEU A 890 40.40 43.90 -37.84
N LYS A 891 41.15 43.75 -38.93
CA LYS A 891 41.34 44.80 -39.90
C LYS A 891 40.03 45.17 -40.64
N ALA A 892 39.28 44.19 -41.10
CA ALA A 892 37.97 44.40 -41.73
C ALA A 892 36.99 45.17 -40.84
N VAL A 893 37.02 44.92 -39.55
CA VAL A 893 36.20 45.68 -38.56
C VAL A 893 36.63 47.15 -38.52
N ARG A 894 37.96 47.46 -38.52
CA ARG A 894 38.46 48.85 -38.52
C ARG A 894 38.14 49.57 -39.83
N ASP A 895 38.37 48.89 -40.96
CA ASP A 895 38.08 49.41 -42.30
C ASP A 895 36.59 49.74 -42.50
N GLU A 896 35.69 48.91 -41.95
CA GLU A 896 34.27 49.18 -42.03
C GLU A 896 33.82 50.34 -41.13
N ILE A 897 34.45 50.52 -39.95
CA ILE A 897 34.19 51.63 -39.06
C ILE A 897 34.70 52.93 -39.66
N ASP A 898 35.87 52.94 -40.33
CA ASP A 898 36.44 54.10 -41.06
C ASP A 898 35.54 54.47 -42.24
N ARG A 899 34.86 53.54 -42.88
CA ARG A 899 33.96 53.79 -44.01
C ARG A 899 32.62 54.44 -43.58
N VAL A 900 32.13 54.13 -42.35
CA VAL A 900 30.79 54.55 -41.87
C VAL A 900 30.90 55.73 -40.88
N GLY A 901 32.02 55.80 -40.08
CA GLY A 901 32.24 56.82 -39.03
C GLY A 901 33.05 57.98 -39.46
#